data_90113e01a93f9754944a4d7a59de7308
#
_entry.id   90113e01a93f9754944a4d7a59de7308
#
_cell.length_a   1.000
_cell.length_b   1.000
_cell.length_c   1.000
_cell.angle_alpha   90.00
_cell.angle_beta   90.00
_cell.angle_gamma   90.00
#
_symmetry.space_group_name_H-M   'P 1'
#
loop_
_entity.id
_entity.type
_entity.pdbx_description
1 polymer ?
#
loop_
_entity_poly.entity_id
_entity_poly.type
_entity_poly.pdbx_seq_one_letter_code
_entity_poly.pdbx_strand_id
1 'polypeptide(L)'
;MKRLSLTLVLLCAAHISLFNFQLSLATPVAAQTDYSTYQMAGPYEVVARDGQYRSSKAGSERDMKAAMVMARQGLHDKALAIINAYADKLQRFDGHDAPLCLIQAYWLCRAMTIERDQSTPAWEAMIRRAMLPTISQFEADSPYANGNWGAIVNRCRMAAAICIEDSALYRDAIDYFLHANDNGALPRYVSTTGQCQETGRDQAHAQLGLGALCDICEMAEEQGDDLWAALDNRLMLGIEYSARYNLGYDVPFQTWTDCTGLYNEWNEPGAMGRGLIRDIYDKPYQHYVGKKGLKMPYTKKLLALQKKAERRGEVHEGLEARDWRAPGVTEGKRLHQVFTYPAPAGAPLKHDYDVFVQPRGSKDWTRVDTYMAKVNAPIGNNKHRISEISYVLFDFTGDVFVRVVSKNRKFQSARIRPDYRGTIANVQNDSTVQFLLFQPENLSVELDGDITSNLLLFTSRPPISKEEAEAQAKAQGRQFIYIKPGHYNPDAIPDIPSNTTLYLAPGTYFTGTFAIEDAQNVSIIGRGIARPEKGYEGCHVHRSRNVLIDGLVLNTCPVGGSDHVTLHDVRSISHPGWGDGLNVFASSNVLYDRVFCRNSDDCTTAYATRKGFEGSARNIRMRNSTLWADVAHPIFIGLHGAAAGPHPERRDTVENLIYENIDILCQSEPQVDYQGCLAINAGDNNLVRNILFDNIRIEQLHQGSILQVKVAFNSKYCAAPGLGVEDVTFRNVRYRGQQPYLSIINGYDEQHKVRNITFEGLKINGQTLHDKMPGKPAWYSTADYIPLFIGNHVENITFKK
;
A
#
# COMPACT_ATOMS: atom_id res chain seq x y z
N MET A 1 -26.61 -30.43 -25.53
CA MET A 1 -26.41 -29.69 -26.80
C MET A 1 -25.42 -28.57 -26.58
N LYS A 2 -24.27 -28.76 -27.19
CA LYS A 2 -23.35 -27.86 -27.90
C LYS A 2 -22.68 -26.77 -27.03
N ARG A 3 -21.39 -26.96 -26.61
CA ARG A 3 -20.17 -26.66 -27.39
C ARG A 3 -20.27 -25.31 -28.10
N LEU A 4 -19.58 -24.31 -27.46
CA LEU A 4 -18.90 -23.17 -28.11
C LEU A 4 -18.08 -22.53 -26.98
N SER A 5 -16.88 -22.21 -27.16
CA SER A 5 -15.72 -22.68 -27.90
C SER A 5 -14.49 -22.09 -27.19
N LEU A 6 -13.61 -22.96 -26.83
CA LEU A 6 -12.23 -22.71 -26.41
C LEU A 6 -11.43 -22.44 -27.71
N THR A 7 -11.42 -21.22 -28.22
CA THR A 7 -10.61 -20.89 -29.40
C THR A 7 -10.29 -19.39 -29.46
N LEU A 8 -9.65 -18.86 -28.41
CA LEU A 8 -9.00 -17.54 -28.49
C LEU A 8 -7.74 -17.42 -27.62
N VAL A 9 -7.03 -18.51 -27.39
CA VAL A 9 -5.76 -18.51 -26.62
C VAL A 9 -4.57 -19.08 -27.44
N LEU A 10 -4.78 -19.38 -28.71
CA LEU A 10 -3.75 -20.08 -29.52
C LEU A 10 -3.35 -19.33 -30.82
N LEU A 11 -3.44 -18.00 -30.85
CA LEU A 11 -2.99 -17.21 -32.02
C LEU A 11 -1.85 -16.23 -31.71
N CYS A 12 -1.25 -16.28 -30.54
CA CYS A 12 -0.03 -15.49 -30.23
C CYS A 12 1.29 -16.26 -30.27
N ALA A 13 1.32 -17.47 -30.85
CA ALA A 13 2.52 -18.30 -30.82
C ALA A 13 3.21 -18.50 -32.17
N ALA A 14 2.92 -17.73 -33.19
CA ALA A 14 3.54 -17.94 -34.52
C ALA A 14 3.81 -16.63 -35.27
N HIS A 15 4.50 -15.66 -34.66
CA HIS A 15 5.22 -14.62 -35.42
C HIS A 15 6.48 -14.23 -34.68
N ILE A 16 7.43 -15.16 -34.64
CA ILE A 16 8.83 -14.85 -34.34
C ILE A 16 9.49 -14.62 -35.68
N SER A 17 9.43 -13.41 -36.19
CA SER A 17 10.42 -12.96 -37.17
C SER A 17 10.40 -11.45 -37.30
N LEU A 18 11.53 -10.85 -36.99
CA LEU A 18 11.92 -9.47 -37.29
C LEU A 18 11.00 -8.36 -36.75
N PHE A 19 11.33 -7.93 -35.53
CA PHE A 19 10.93 -6.62 -35.04
C PHE A 19 11.48 -5.56 -36.02
N ASN A 20 10.64 -5.09 -36.92
CA ASN A 20 10.92 -3.87 -37.69
C ASN A 20 10.45 -2.70 -36.84
N PHE A 21 11.37 -2.05 -36.15
CA PHE A 21 11.11 -0.81 -35.41
C PHE A 21 10.85 0.32 -36.44
N GLN A 22 9.59 0.53 -36.81
CA GLN A 22 9.18 1.63 -37.68
C GLN A 22 8.63 2.80 -36.86
N LEU A 23 9.07 3.99 -37.16
CA LEU A 23 8.53 5.25 -36.64
C LEU A 23 7.41 5.78 -37.57
N SER A 24 6.24 6.01 -37.04
CA SER A 24 5.22 6.82 -37.73
C SER A 24 5.49 8.29 -37.50
N LEU A 25 5.88 9.00 -38.55
CA LEU A 25 6.29 10.42 -38.52
C LEU A 25 5.13 11.42 -38.71
N ALA A 26 3.90 11.10 -38.30
CA ALA A 26 2.78 11.98 -38.57
C ALA A 26 2.04 12.42 -37.31
N THR A 27 2.55 13.41 -36.60
CA THR A 27 1.73 14.30 -35.74
C THR A 27 1.90 15.75 -36.22
N PRO A 28 0.83 16.53 -36.39
CA PRO A 28 0.94 17.94 -36.74
C PRO A 28 1.63 18.69 -35.60
N VAL A 29 2.73 19.32 -35.92
CA VAL A 29 3.50 20.15 -34.98
C VAL A 29 2.72 21.44 -34.75
N ALA A 30 2.23 21.66 -33.52
CA ALA A 30 1.72 22.95 -33.07
C ALA A 30 2.88 23.95 -32.95
N ALA A 31 2.61 25.27 -32.86
CA ALA A 31 3.62 26.34 -32.83
C ALA A 31 4.80 25.95 -31.91
N GLN A 32 5.95 25.77 -32.52
CA GLN A 32 7.11 25.13 -31.90
C GLN A 32 7.97 26.17 -31.20
N THR A 33 8.41 25.88 -29.98
CA THR A 33 9.52 26.58 -29.37
C THR A 33 10.74 26.41 -30.27
N ASP A 34 11.39 27.52 -30.62
CA ASP A 34 12.61 27.49 -31.43
C ASP A 34 13.80 27.04 -30.58
N TYR A 35 14.23 25.82 -30.79
CA TYR A 35 15.43 25.26 -30.14
C TYR A 35 16.72 25.50 -30.92
N SER A 36 16.69 26.27 -31.99
CA SER A 36 17.88 26.52 -32.81
C SER A 36 19.02 27.25 -32.04
N THR A 37 18.67 27.98 -31.00
CA THR A 37 19.62 28.69 -30.12
C THR A 37 19.83 28.04 -28.75
N TYR A 38 19.27 26.87 -28.55
CA TYR A 38 19.34 26.16 -27.25
C TYR A 38 20.80 25.84 -26.88
N GLN A 39 21.16 26.13 -25.64
CA GLN A 39 22.43 25.74 -25.04
C GLN A 39 22.21 24.70 -23.95
N MET A 40 22.90 23.59 -24.06
CA MET A 40 22.83 22.48 -23.09
C MET A 40 23.34 22.95 -21.70
N ALA A 41 22.58 22.62 -20.68
CA ALA A 41 22.92 22.93 -19.28
C ALA A 41 23.90 21.91 -18.66
N GLY A 42 23.88 20.63 -19.15
CA GLY A 42 24.79 19.56 -18.75
C GLY A 42 25.94 19.35 -19.77
N PRO A 43 26.38 18.09 -19.96
CA PRO A 43 25.85 16.86 -19.41
C PRO A 43 26.20 16.63 -17.94
N TYR A 44 25.31 15.94 -17.21
CA TYR A 44 25.50 15.61 -15.81
C TYR A 44 25.89 14.13 -15.64
N GLU A 45 26.82 13.87 -14.73
CA GLU A 45 27.20 12.50 -14.34
C GLU A 45 26.15 11.85 -13.42
N VAL A 46 25.55 12.65 -12.55
CA VAL A 46 24.48 12.25 -11.64
C VAL A 46 23.30 13.19 -11.80
N VAL A 47 22.13 12.62 -11.95
CA VAL A 47 20.87 13.37 -11.98
C VAL A 47 20.08 13.05 -10.72
N ALA A 48 19.91 14.06 -9.85
CA ALA A 48 19.21 13.93 -8.59
C ALA A 48 18.50 15.23 -8.20
N ARG A 49 17.55 15.13 -7.28
CA ARG A 49 16.76 16.24 -6.75
C ARG A 49 17.13 16.62 -5.32
N ASP A 50 18.12 16.00 -4.72
CA ASP A 50 18.59 16.36 -3.38
C ASP A 50 19.28 17.75 -3.35
N GLY A 51 19.65 18.21 -2.15
CA GLY A 51 20.24 19.54 -1.97
C GLY A 51 21.50 19.78 -2.79
N GLN A 52 22.30 18.74 -3.00
CA GLN A 52 23.55 18.81 -3.74
C GLN A 52 23.35 18.85 -5.26
N TYR A 53 22.34 18.11 -5.76
CA TYR A 53 22.11 17.90 -7.19
C TYR A 53 20.85 18.58 -7.74
N ARG A 54 20.23 19.53 -7.01
CA ARG A 54 18.99 20.21 -7.45
C ARG A 54 19.10 20.84 -8.84
N SER A 55 20.24 21.46 -9.14
CA SER A 55 20.51 22.07 -10.45
C SER A 55 20.68 21.02 -11.54
N SER A 56 21.20 19.81 -11.22
CA SER A 56 21.38 18.75 -12.20
C SER A 56 20.04 18.22 -12.71
N LYS A 57 19.04 18.02 -11.84
CA LYS A 57 17.71 17.57 -12.30
C LYS A 57 17.07 18.58 -13.25
N ALA A 58 16.97 19.83 -12.86
CA ALA A 58 16.34 20.87 -13.68
C ALA A 58 17.09 21.12 -15.01
N GLY A 59 18.42 21.03 -14.98
CA GLY A 59 19.25 21.17 -16.18
C GLY A 59 19.09 19.99 -17.14
N SER A 60 19.17 18.76 -16.62
CA SER A 60 19.02 17.54 -17.42
C SER A 60 17.61 17.42 -18.02
N GLU A 61 16.59 17.83 -17.29
CA GLU A 61 15.21 17.84 -17.75
C GLU A 61 15.04 18.70 -19.00
N ARG A 62 15.58 19.90 -18.99
CA ARG A 62 15.58 20.80 -20.16
C ARG A 62 16.36 20.22 -21.32
N ASP A 63 17.56 19.68 -21.08
CA ASP A 63 18.41 19.10 -22.11
C ASP A 63 17.77 17.91 -22.79
N MET A 64 17.27 16.94 -22.02
CA MET A 64 16.70 15.70 -22.56
C MET A 64 15.40 15.98 -23.32
N LYS A 65 14.56 16.90 -22.82
CA LYS A 65 13.37 17.37 -23.54
C LYS A 65 13.75 18.09 -24.84
N ALA A 66 14.76 18.97 -24.77
CA ALA A 66 15.28 19.68 -25.94
C ALA A 66 15.76 18.69 -27.00
N ALA A 67 16.54 17.67 -26.63
CA ALA A 67 17.01 16.63 -27.56
C ALA A 67 15.83 15.97 -28.32
N MET A 68 14.78 15.58 -27.60
CA MET A 68 13.59 14.98 -28.22
C MET A 68 12.89 15.94 -29.19
N VAL A 69 12.71 17.21 -28.78
CA VAL A 69 12.05 18.20 -29.64
C VAL A 69 12.89 18.51 -30.86
N MET A 70 14.20 18.69 -30.72
CA MET A 70 15.14 18.92 -31.81
C MET A 70 15.16 17.78 -32.82
N ALA A 71 15.18 16.51 -32.34
CA ALA A 71 15.08 15.35 -33.21
C ALA A 71 13.79 15.36 -34.03
N ARG A 72 12.66 15.64 -33.40
CA ARG A 72 11.36 15.79 -34.10
C ARG A 72 11.30 16.96 -35.09
N GLN A 73 12.07 18.02 -34.86
CA GLN A 73 12.15 19.20 -35.74
C GLN A 73 13.18 19.04 -36.87
N GLY A 74 13.87 17.89 -36.95
CA GLY A 74 14.94 17.67 -37.94
C GLY A 74 16.23 18.43 -37.62
N LEU A 75 16.41 18.91 -36.39
CA LEU A 75 17.68 19.53 -35.93
C LEU A 75 18.64 18.44 -35.43
N HIS A 76 18.94 17.47 -36.31
CA HIS A 76 19.62 16.19 -36.00
C HIS A 76 20.96 16.40 -35.29
N ASP A 77 21.87 17.26 -35.84
CA ASP A 77 23.19 17.49 -35.27
C ASP A 77 23.12 18.00 -33.82
N LYS A 78 22.13 18.84 -33.51
CA LYS A 78 21.97 19.40 -32.16
C LYS A 78 21.37 18.38 -31.22
N ALA A 79 20.42 17.59 -31.66
CA ALA A 79 19.86 16.48 -30.89
C ALA A 79 20.96 15.44 -30.54
N LEU A 80 21.76 15.06 -31.55
CA LEU A 80 22.87 14.12 -31.38
C LEU A 80 23.96 14.66 -30.44
N ALA A 81 24.26 15.97 -30.50
CA ALA A 81 25.21 16.57 -29.56
C ALA A 81 24.78 16.37 -28.08
N ILE A 82 23.50 16.56 -27.77
CA ILE A 82 22.98 16.33 -26.42
C ILE A 82 22.97 14.84 -26.10
N ILE A 83 22.44 13.98 -26.99
CA ILE A 83 22.36 12.55 -26.80
C ILE A 83 23.73 11.96 -26.48
N ASN A 84 24.75 12.26 -27.33
CA ASN A 84 26.08 11.72 -27.16
C ASN A 84 26.77 12.23 -25.89
N ALA A 85 26.58 13.49 -25.53
CA ALA A 85 27.13 14.07 -24.30
C ALA A 85 26.60 13.37 -23.04
N TYR A 86 25.29 13.07 -23.02
CA TYR A 86 24.70 12.31 -21.91
C TYR A 86 25.06 10.82 -21.97
N ALA A 87 25.14 10.22 -23.15
CA ALA A 87 25.58 8.83 -23.33
C ALA A 87 26.97 8.60 -22.75
N ASP A 88 27.87 9.54 -22.92
CA ASP A 88 29.24 9.45 -22.40
C ASP A 88 29.32 9.73 -20.88
N LYS A 89 28.51 10.66 -20.38
CA LYS A 89 28.69 11.24 -19.05
C LYS A 89 27.77 10.65 -17.98
N LEU A 90 26.51 10.38 -18.27
CA LEU A 90 25.52 10.00 -17.29
C LEU A 90 25.81 8.61 -16.68
N GLN A 91 26.01 8.54 -15.36
CA GLN A 91 26.34 7.31 -14.64
C GLN A 91 25.12 6.74 -13.87
N ARG A 92 24.31 7.61 -13.24
CA ARG A 92 23.16 7.19 -12.45
C ARG A 92 22.15 8.30 -12.22
N PHE A 93 20.93 7.87 -11.87
CA PHE A 93 19.93 8.69 -11.20
C PHE A 93 20.02 8.39 -9.69
N ASP A 94 19.84 9.41 -8.83
CA ASP A 94 20.10 9.30 -7.41
C ASP A 94 19.04 10.05 -6.57
N GLY A 95 18.97 9.72 -5.28
CA GLY A 95 18.04 10.30 -4.33
C GLY A 95 16.67 9.64 -4.29
N HIS A 96 15.85 10.10 -3.35
CA HIS A 96 14.49 9.58 -3.15
C HIS A 96 13.61 9.70 -4.41
N ASP A 97 13.81 10.76 -5.18
CA ASP A 97 13.03 11.02 -6.40
C ASP A 97 13.67 10.40 -7.66
N ALA A 98 14.63 9.49 -7.55
CA ALA A 98 15.27 8.84 -8.70
C ALA A 98 14.26 8.26 -9.70
N PRO A 99 13.16 7.60 -9.28
CA PRO A 99 12.12 7.13 -10.21
C PRO A 99 11.46 8.26 -11.01
N LEU A 100 11.26 9.44 -10.43
CA LEU A 100 10.73 10.61 -11.14
C LEU A 100 11.74 11.24 -12.12
N CYS A 101 13.03 10.98 -11.93
CA CYS A 101 14.04 11.39 -12.90
C CYS A 101 13.95 10.60 -14.21
N LEU A 102 13.24 9.47 -14.23
CA LEU A 102 12.95 8.71 -15.46
C LEU A 102 11.93 9.41 -16.38
N ILE A 103 11.29 10.51 -15.96
CA ILE A 103 10.48 11.37 -16.85
C ILE A 103 11.39 11.93 -17.96
N GLN A 104 12.53 12.46 -17.62
CA GLN A 104 13.46 13.00 -18.62
C GLN A 104 14.23 11.91 -19.36
N ALA A 105 14.55 10.80 -18.71
CA ALA A 105 15.17 9.64 -19.36
C ALA A 105 14.30 9.10 -20.51
N TYR A 106 12.99 9.09 -20.34
CA TYR A 106 12.03 8.76 -21.40
C TYR A 106 12.21 9.67 -22.64
N TRP A 107 12.31 11.00 -22.45
CA TRP A 107 12.51 11.90 -23.58
C TRP A 107 13.82 11.65 -24.29
N LEU A 108 14.90 11.37 -23.54
CA LEU A 108 16.18 11.03 -24.13
C LEU A 108 16.09 9.73 -24.96
N CYS A 109 15.45 8.69 -24.45
CA CYS A 109 15.23 7.47 -25.21
C CYS A 109 14.39 7.71 -26.48
N ARG A 110 13.36 8.57 -26.41
CA ARG A 110 12.57 8.94 -27.60
C ARG A 110 13.40 9.68 -28.63
N ALA A 111 14.30 10.60 -28.21
CA ALA A 111 15.24 11.25 -29.11
C ALA A 111 16.18 10.24 -29.78
N MET A 112 16.77 9.34 -28.99
CA MET A 112 17.65 8.25 -29.47
C MET A 112 16.92 7.34 -30.45
N THR A 113 15.65 7.03 -30.22
CA THR A 113 14.84 6.23 -31.15
C THR A 113 14.63 6.94 -32.49
N ILE A 114 14.45 8.25 -32.52
CA ILE A 114 14.34 9.05 -33.75
C ILE A 114 15.67 9.06 -34.49
N GLU A 115 16.76 9.21 -33.80
CA GLU A 115 18.12 9.30 -34.35
C GLU A 115 18.82 7.93 -34.46
N ARG A 116 18.07 6.82 -34.49
CA ARG A 116 18.61 5.45 -34.35
C ARG A 116 19.65 5.08 -35.41
N ASP A 117 19.57 5.62 -36.60
CA ASP A 117 20.56 5.37 -37.66
C ASP A 117 21.98 5.88 -37.31
N GLN A 118 22.04 6.72 -36.29
CA GLN A 118 23.29 7.28 -35.74
C GLN A 118 23.65 6.66 -34.36
N SER A 119 23.02 5.54 -34.00
CA SER A 119 23.24 4.90 -32.70
C SER A 119 24.69 4.44 -32.52
N THR A 120 25.17 4.53 -31.30
CA THR A 120 26.50 4.08 -30.90
C THR A 120 26.40 3.11 -29.72
N PRO A 121 27.40 2.24 -29.49
CA PRO A 121 27.41 1.38 -28.31
C PRO A 121 27.35 2.14 -26.98
N ALA A 122 27.73 3.41 -26.93
CA ALA A 122 27.66 4.26 -25.75
C ALA A 122 26.22 4.53 -25.31
N TRP A 123 25.27 4.55 -26.23
CA TRP A 123 23.84 4.74 -25.94
C TRP A 123 23.28 3.57 -25.13
N GLU A 124 23.47 2.35 -25.60
CA GLU A 124 23.06 1.15 -24.90
C GLU A 124 23.78 1.03 -23.56
N ALA A 125 25.09 1.29 -23.53
CA ALA A 125 25.88 1.26 -22.30
C ALA A 125 25.34 2.23 -21.24
N MET A 126 24.92 3.45 -21.64
CA MET A 126 24.29 4.43 -20.75
C MET A 126 22.94 3.90 -20.20
N ILE A 127 22.08 3.39 -21.07
CA ILE A 127 20.77 2.84 -20.64
C ILE A 127 21.00 1.73 -19.62
N ARG A 128 21.91 0.79 -19.89
CA ARG A 128 22.19 -0.33 -18.99
C ARG A 128 22.84 0.08 -17.66
N ARG A 129 23.69 1.11 -17.63
CA ARG A 129 24.34 1.55 -16.38
C ARG A 129 23.52 2.56 -15.56
N ALA A 130 22.73 3.42 -16.18
CA ALA A 130 22.04 4.50 -15.49
C ALA A 130 20.52 4.27 -15.37
N MET A 131 19.83 3.83 -16.42
CA MET A 131 18.36 3.74 -16.43
C MET A 131 17.85 2.43 -15.86
N LEU A 132 18.36 1.29 -16.34
CA LEU A 132 17.88 -0.04 -15.92
C LEU A 132 18.09 -0.30 -14.42
N PRO A 133 19.19 0.11 -13.77
CA PRO A 133 19.32 -0.04 -12.32
C PRO A 133 18.28 0.75 -11.53
N THR A 134 17.92 1.96 -11.98
CA THR A 134 16.86 2.76 -11.34
C THR A 134 15.48 2.12 -11.52
N ILE A 135 15.20 1.55 -12.69
CA ILE A 135 13.98 0.78 -12.96
C ILE A 135 13.92 -0.45 -12.05
N SER A 136 15.00 -1.24 -12.00
CA SER A 136 15.08 -2.45 -11.17
C SER A 136 14.97 -2.14 -9.68
N GLN A 137 15.56 -1.05 -9.21
CA GLN A 137 15.44 -0.61 -7.82
C GLN A 137 13.99 -0.23 -7.49
N PHE A 138 13.32 0.50 -8.36
CA PHE A 138 11.91 0.84 -8.19
C PHE A 138 11.04 -0.42 -8.13
N GLU A 139 11.27 -1.40 -9.01
CA GLU A 139 10.54 -2.67 -8.99
C GLU A 139 10.80 -3.49 -7.72
N ALA A 140 12.02 -3.42 -7.20
CA ALA A 140 12.34 -4.05 -5.92
C ALA A 140 11.55 -3.41 -4.76
N ASP A 141 11.25 -2.13 -4.86
CA ASP A 141 10.53 -1.36 -3.82
C ASP A 141 9.01 -1.28 -4.07
N SER A 142 8.52 -1.56 -5.30
CA SER A 142 7.09 -1.62 -5.58
C SER A 142 6.41 -2.82 -4.86
N PRO A 143 5.17 -2.72 -4.42
CA PRO A 143 4.10 -1.78 -4.75
C PRO A 143 4.06 -0.50 -3.91
N TYR A 144 5.10 -0.12 -3.23
CA TYR A 144 5.12 1.01 -2.27
C TYR A 144 5.06 2.40 -2.89
N ALA A 145 5.10 2.48 -4.22
CA ALA A 145 5.07 3.74 -4.92
C ALA A 145 3.65 4.13 -5.36
N ASN A 146 3.46 5.43 -5.54
CA ASN A 146 2.27 5.98 -6.17
C ASN A 146 2.09 5.43 -7.59
N GLY A 147 0.87 5.34 -8.08
CA GLY A 147 0.57 4.82 -9.41
C GLY A 147 1.21 5.62 -10.54
N ASN A 148 1.30 6.95 -10.41
CA ASN A 148 2.01 7.77 -11.39
C ASN A 148 3.51 7.42 -11.50
N TRP A 149 4.17 7.06 -10.38
CA TRP A 149 5.57 6.63 -10.40
C TRP A 149 5.72 5.31 -11.15
N GLY A 150 4.86 4.33 -10.87
CA GLY A 150 4.86 3.04 -11.58
C GLY A 150 4.63 3.20 -13.08
N ALA A 151 3.66 4.03 -13.47
CA ALA A 151 3.39 4.34 -14.88
C ALA A 151 4.58 5.04 -15.56
N ILE A 152 5.24 6.01 -14.87
CA ILE A 152 6.43 6.72 -15.38
C ILE A 152 7.60 5.77 -15.57
N VAL A 153 7.86 4.91 -14.59
CA VAL A 153 8.97 3.95 -14.65
C VAL A 153 8.74 2.97 -15.79
N ASN A 154 7.52 2.42 -15.91
CA ASN A 154 7.20 1.50 -17.00
C ASN A 154 7.24 2.16 -18.39
N ARG A 155 6.82 3.44 -18.48
CA ARG A 155 6.99 4.25 -19.70
C ARG A 155 8.46 4.34 -20.11
N CYS A 156 9.36 4.62 -19.15
CA CYS A 156 10.79 4.69 -19.43
C CYS A 156 11.36 3.31 -19.79
N ARG A 157 10.90 2.21 -19.13
CA ARG A 157 11.27 0.84 -19.47
C ARG A 157 10.95 0.53 -20.93
N MET A 158 9.71 0.80 -21.37
CA MET A 158 9.31 0.56 -22.76
C MET A 158 10.14 1.37 -23.74
N ALA A 159 10.36 2.66 -23.46
CA ALA A 159 11.19 3.53 -24.31
C ALA A 159 12.65 3.04 -24.39
N ALA A 160 13.23 2.63 -23.27
CA ALA A 160 14.58 2.04 -23.23
C ALA A 160 14.64 0.74 -24.03
N ALA A 161 13.67 -0.16 -23.86
CA ALA A 161 13.58 -1.43 -24.60
C ALA A 161 13.54 -1.24 -26.11
N ILE A 162 12.72 -0.29 -26.57
CA ILE A 162 12.63 0.08 -28.00
C ILE A 162 13.95 0.65 -28.49
N CYS A 163 14.59 1.52 -27.69
CA CYS A 163 15.83 2.18 -28.05
C CYS A 163 16.99 1.20 -28.26
N ILE A 164 17.11 0.17 -27.40
CA ILE A 164 18.19 -0.84 -27.47
C ILE A 164 17.73 -2.16 -28.13
N GLU A 165 16.56 -2.19 -28.72
CA GLU A 165 15.98 -3.35 -29.41
C GLU A 165 15.87 -4.62 -28.53
N ASP A 166 15.64 -4.43 -27.22
CA ASP A 166 15.49 -5.52 -26.27
C ASP A 166 14.01 -6.00 -26.19
N SER A 167 13.72 -7.04 -26.95
CA SER A 167 12.37 -7.60 -27.06
C SER A 167 11.88 -8.25 -25.74
N ALA A 168 12.78 -8.71 -24.88
CA ALA A 168 12.41 -9.27 -23.58
C ALA A 168 11.96 -8.15 -22.63
N LEU A 169 12.74 -7.08 -22.54
CA LEU A 169 12.42 -5.90 -21.76
C LEU A 169 11.13 -5.21 -22.26
N TYR A 170 10.89 -5.21 -23.58
CA TYR A 170 9.65 -4.70 -24.16
C TYR A 170 8.43 -5.51 -23.76
N ARG A 171 8.51 -6.84 -23.80
CA ARG A 171 7.43 -7.72 -23.33
C ARG A 171 7.19 -7.57 -21.83
N ASP A 172 8.23 -7.40 -21.04
CA ASP A 172 8.10 -7.14 -19.60
C ASP A 172 7.34 -5.81 -19.35
N ALA A 173 7.54 -4.79 -20.20
CA ALA A 173 6.81 -3.54 -20.10
C ALA A 173 5.32 -3.70 -20.46
N ILE A 174 4.98 -4.51 -21.44
CA ILE A 174 3.58 -4.85 -21.80
C ILE A 174 2.93 -5.65 -20.66
N ASP A 175 3.64 -6.67 -20.16
CA ASP A 175 3.14 -7.51 -19.07
C ASP A 175 2.87 -6.68 -17.81
N TYR A 176 3.80 -5.79 -17.45
CA TYR A 176 3.57 -4.84 -16.37
C TYR A 176 2.32 -3.99 -16.60
N PHE A 177 2.17 -3.39 -17.78
CA PHE A 177 1.02 -2.54 -18.11
C PHE A 177 -0.31 -3.27 -17.93
N LEU A 178 -0.39 -4.54 -18.32
CA LEU A 178 -1.62 -5.35 -18.34
C LEU A 178 -1.88 -6.07 -17.01
N HIS A 179 -0.83 -6.54 -16.31
CA HIS A 179 -0.96 -7.58 -15.29
C HIS A 179 -0.25 -7.28 -13.96
N ALA A 180 0.58 -6.24 -13.86
CA ALA A 180 1.26 -5.97 -12.61
C ALA A 180 0.27 -5.68 -11.46
N ASN A 181 0.67 -6.09 -10.25
CA ASN A 181 -0.15 -5.97 -9.05
C ASN A 181 0.07 -4.65 -8.29
N ASP A 182 0.92 -3.76 -8.80
CA ASP A 182 1.12 -2.44 -8.22
C ASP A 182 0.23 -1.35 -8.85
N ASN A 183 0.26 -0.17 -8.28
CA ASN A 183 -0.63 0.93 -8.67
C ASN A 183 -0.37 1.50 -10.07
N GLY A 184 0.77 1.22 -10.71
CA GLY A 184 1.13 1.77 -12.01
C GLY A 184 0.56 1.01 -13.21
N ALA A 185 0.07 -0.22 -13.00
CA ALA A 185 -0.56 -1.03 -14.04
C ALA A 185 -1.96 -0.51 -14.38
N LEU A 186 -2.37 -0.61 -15.63
CA LEU A 186 -3.68 -0.11 -16.09
C LEU A 186 -4.87 -0.59 -15.24
N PRO A 187 -5.02 -1.89 -14.90
CA PRO A 187 -6.15 -2.37 -14.10
C PRO A 187 -6.14 -1.87 -12.66
N ARG A 188 -4.98 -1.43 -12.16
CA ARG A 188 -4.79 -0.91 -10.80
C ARG A 188 -4.81 0.61 -10.75
N TYR A 189 -4.49 1.27 -11.85
CA TYR A 189 -4.48 2.73 -11.93
C TYR A 189 -5.83 3.32 -12.34
N VAL A 190 -6.60 2.66 -13.23
CA VAL A 190 -7.90 3.14 -13.73
C VAL A 190 -9.01 2.13 -13.44
N SER A 191 -10.04 2.55 -12.72
CA SER A 191 -11.22 1.74 -12.41
C SER A 191 -12.15 1.56 -13.63
N THR A 192 -13.14 0.70 -13.48
CA THR A 192 -14.22 0.53 -14.48
C THR A 192 -15.10 1.77 -14.67
N THR A 193 -15.08 2.71 -13.72
CA THR A 193 -15.81 3.98 -13.82
C THR A 193 -14.96 5.10 -14.43
N GLY A 194 -13.69 4.85 -14.71
CA GLY A 194 -12.73 5.85 -15.19
C GLY A 194 -12.02 6.63 -14.07
N GLN A 195 -12.42 6.48 -12.82
CA GLN A 195 -11.69 7.06 -11.70
C GLN A 195 -10.27 6.47 -11.67
N CYS A 196 -9.23 7.31 -11.61
CA CYS A 196 -7.88 6.82 -11.40
C CYS A 196 -7.46 6.83 -9.92
N GLN A 197 -6.46 6.04 -9.60
CA GLN A 197 -5.97 5.83 -8.24
C GLN A 197 -5.65 7.15 -7.52
N GLU A 198 -5.14 8.15 -8.19
CA GLU A 198 -4.77 9.43 -7.61
C GLU A 198 -5.85 10.53 -7.74
N THR A 199 -7.05 10.18 -8.21
CA THR A 199 -8.17 11.14 -8.35
C THR A 199 -8.51 11.85 -7.04
N GLY A 200 -8.45 11.17 -5.91
CA GLY A 200 -8.69 11.76 -4.58
C GLY A 200 -7.52 12.58 -4.04
N ARG A 201 -6.32 12.42 -4.59
CA ARG A 201 -5.12 13.15 -4.17
C ARG A 201 -5.09 14.57 -4.74
N ASP A 202 -4.92 14.70 -6.05
CA ASP A 202 -4.95 15.96 -6.79
C ASP A 202 -4.95 15.71 -8.30
N GLN A 203 -5.28 16.75 -9.06
CA GLN A 203 -5.45 16.61 -10.50
C GLN A 203 -4.12 16.65 -11.28
N ALA A 204 -3.06 17.19 -10.70
CA ALA A 204 -1.75 17.20 -11.34
C ALA A 204 -1.15 15.78 -11.41
N HIS A 205 -1.21 15.03 -10.31
CA HIS A 205 -0.72 13.64 -10.26
C HIS A 205 -1.64 12.69 -11.04
N ALA A 206 -2.97 12.86 -10.95
CA ALA A 206 -3.92 12.07 -11.74
C ALA A 206 -3.63 12.17 -13.24
N GLN A 207 -3.44 13.39 -13.76
CA GLN A 207 -3.13 13.61 -15.18
C GLN A 207 -1.71 13.13 -15.54
N LEU A 208 -0.74 13.22 -14.63
CA LEU A 208 0.62 12.75 -14.87
C LEU A 208 0.67 11.24 -15.14
N GLY A 209 -0.01 10.45 -14.32
CA GLY A 209 -0.07 9.00 -14.52
C GLY A 209 -0.86 8.59 -15.77
N LEU A 210 -2.02 9.22 -15.99
CA LEU A 210 -2.82 8.99 -17.22
C LEU A 210 -2.00 9.30 -18.48
N GLY A 211 -1.23 10.41 -18.48
CA GLY A 211 -0.35 10.77 -19.59
C GLY A 211 0.75 9.73 -19.84
N ALA A 212 1.36 9.20 -18.77
CA ALA A 212 2.37 8.14 -18.90
C ALA A 212 1.78 6.86 -19.52
N LEU A 213 0.55 6.48 -19.13
CA LEU A 213 -0.14 5.33 -19.75
C LEU A 213 -0.48 5.58 -21.23
N CYS A 214 -0.84 6.81 -21.62
CA CYS A 214 -1.05 7.17 -23.02
C CYS A 214 0.25 7.07 -23.83
N ASP A 215 1.37 7.51 -23.29
CA ASP A 215 2.68 7.40 -23.95
C ASP A 215 3.10 5.92 -24.16
N ILE A 216 2.79 5.04 -23.21
CA ILE A 216 3.00 3.59 -23.34
C ILE A 216 2.16 3.04 -24.49
N CYS A 217 0.87 3.39 -24.56
CA CYS A 217 0.00 2.95 -25.65
C CYS A 217 0.47 3.45 -27.01
N GLU A 218 0.95 4.71 -27.10
CA GLU A 218 1.51 5.27 -28.34
C GLU A 218 2.75 4.48 -28.80
N MET A 219 3.69 4.23 -27.88
CA MET A 219 4.90 3.46 -28.19
C MET A 219 4.59 2.02 -28.60
N ALA A 220 3.62 1.39 -27.97
CA ALA A 220 3.17 0.05 -28.33
C ALA A 220 2.53 0.03 -29.72
N GLU A 221 1.67 1.02 -30.03
CA GLU A 221 1.05 1.16 -31.37
C GLU A 221 2.11 1.37 -32.46
N GLU A 222 3.18 2.12 -32.20
CA GLU A 222 4.32 2.27 -33.09
C GLU A 222 5.04 0.93 -33.38
N GLN A 223 4.96 -0.02 -32.45
CA GLN A 223 5.53 -1.36 -32.59
C GLN A 223 4.52 -2.41 -33.14
N GLY A 224 3.27 -2.02 -33.38
CA GLY A 224 2.21 -2.88 -33.90
C GLY A 224 1.32 -3.54 -32.84
N ASP A 225 1.47 -3.20 -31.56
CA ASP A 225 0.67 -3.69 -30.45
C ASP A 225 -0.43 -2.70 -30.07
N ASP A 226 -1.69 -3.14 -29.97
CA ASP A 226 -2.83 -2.27 -29.58
C ASP A 226 -3.13 -2.34 -28.07
N LEU A 227 -2.37 -1.59 -27.27
CA LEU A 227 -2.63 -1.44 -25.82
C LEU A 227 -3.79 -0.46 -25.54
N TRP A 228 -4.19 0.37 -26.49
CA TRP A 228 -5.33 1.27 -26.35
C TRP A 228 -6.65 0.52 -26.10
N ALA A 229 -6.80 -0.64 -26.72
CA ALA A 229 -7.98 -1.48 -26.59
C ALA A 229 -8.03 -2.28 -25.27
N ALA A 230 -6.96 -2.25 -24.49
CA ALA A 230 -6.83 -3.05 -23.26
C ALA A 230 -8.00 -2.82 -22.27
N LEU A 231 -8.51 -3.93 -21.71
CA LEU A 231 -9.59 -3.94 -20.71
C LEU A 231 -10.82 -3.12 -21.16
N ASP A 232 -11.28 -3.36 -22.39
CA ASP A 232 -12.43 -2.68 -23.01
C ASP A 232 -12.26 -1.15 -23.07
N ASN A 233 -11.10 -0.70 -23.53
CA ASN A 233 -10.73 0.72 -23.64
C ASN A 233 -10.70 1.43 -22.27
N ARG A 234 -10.20 0.78 -21.24
CA ARG A 234 -10.16 1.30 -19.86
C ARG A 234 -9.51 2.67 -19.76
N LEU A 235 -8.42 2.90 -20.51
CA LEU A 235 -7.72 4.19 -20.47
C LEU A 235 -8.59 5.33 -21.02
N MET A 236 -9.43 5.06 -22.05
CA MET A 236 -10.39 6.04 -22.57
C MET A 236 -11.32 6.56 -21.46
N LEU A 237 -11.82 5.65 -20.59
CA LEU A 237 -12.68 6.03 -19.48
C LEU A 237 -11.93 6.94 -18.49
N GLY A 238 -10.65 6.65 -18.23
CA GLY A 238 -9.81 7.47 -17.34
C GLY A 238 -9.61 8.90 -17.88
N ILE A 239 -9.31 9.03 -19.16
CA ILE A 239 -9.14 10.31 -19.84
C ILE A 239 -10.44 11.12 -19.82
N GLU A 240 -11.56 10.47 -20.15
CA GLU A 240 -12.87 11.12 -20.20
C GLU A 240 -13.36 11.57 -18.80
N TYR A 241 -13.11 10.75 -17.77
CA TYR A 241 -13.38 11.09 -16.38
C TYR A 241 -12.55 12.31 -15.92
N SER A 242 -11.25 12.30 -16.21
CA SER A 242 -10.35 13.41 -15.88
C SER A 242 -10.77 14.69 -16.62
N ALA A 243 -11.09 14.62 -17.90
CA ALA A 243 -11.59 15.75 -18.68
C ALA A 243 -12.87 16.31 -18.09
N ARG A 244 -13.84 15.45 -17.73
CA ARG A 244 -15.10 15.84 -17.11
C ARG A 244 -14.89 16.63 -15.83
N TYR A 245 -14.08 16.12 -14.90
CA TYR A 245 -13.84 16.76 -13.60
C TYR A 245 -13.10 18.09 -13.74
N ASN A 246 -12.08 18.13 -14.60
CA ASN A 246 -11.28 19.33 -14.83
C ASN A 246 -12.00 20.41 -15.67
N LEU A 247 -13.10 20.07 -16.32
CA LEU A 247 -14.04 21.04 -16.92
C LEU A 247 -15.07 21.61 -15.92
N GLY A 248 -15.00 21.23 -14.64
CA GLY A 248 -15.89 21.73 -13.59
C GLY A 248 -17.15 20.90 -13.35
N TYR A 249 -17.32 19.75 -14.04
CA TYR A 249 -18.46 18.87 -13.82
C TYR A 249 -18.24 17.93 -12.64
N ASP A 250 -19.32 17.49 -12.01
CA ASP A 250 -19.25 16.44 -10.99
C ASP A 250 -19.01 15.07 -11.64
N VAL A 251 -18.28 14.25 -10.91
CA VAL A 251 -17.94 12.88 -11.28
C VAL A 251 -18.32 11.90 -10.17
N PRO A 252 -18.70 10.66 -10.49
CA PRO A 252 -18.90 9.64 -9.47
C PRO A 252 -17.54 9.34 -8.80
N PHE A 253 -17.54 9.21 -7.48
CA PHE A 253 -16.34 8.89 -6.73
C PHE A 253 -16.60 7.75 -5.74
N GLN A 254 -15.66 6.86 -5.62
CA GLN A 254 -15.64 5.81 -4.60
C GLN A 254 -14.30 5.88 -3.89
N THR A 255 -14.29 5.68 -2.58
CA THR A 255 -13.05 5.50 -1.83
C THR A 255 -12.26 4.36 -2.45
N TRP A 256 -11.08 4.68 -2.91
CA TRP A 256 -10.23 3.71 -3.61
C TRP A 256 -9.29 3.02 -2.62
N THR A 257 -9.38 1.72 -2.52
CA THR A 257 -8.37 0.91 -1.84
C THR A 257 -7.30 0.52 -2.86
N ASP A 258 -6.15 1.15 -2.78
CA ASP A 258 -5.02 0.82 -3.62
C ASP A 258 -4.20 -0.35 -3.07
N CYS A 259 -3.22 -0.86 -3.83
CA CYS A 259 -2.40 -2.00 -3.40
C CYS A 259 -1.43 -1.67 -2.25
N THR A 260 -1.23 -0.40 -1.92
CA THR A 260 -0.37 0.03 -0.80
C THR A 260 -1.17 0.34 0.46
N GLY A 261 -2.48 0.57 0.34
CA GLY A 261 -3.30 1.11 1.41
C GLY A 261 -2.98 2.57 1.78
N LEU A 262 -2.18 3.28 0.95
CA LEU A 262 -1.80 4.67 1.22
C LEU A 262 -2.92 5.66 0.93
N TYR A 263 -3.84 5.34 0.02
CA TYR A 263 -4.82 6.28 -0.52
C TYR A 263 -6.27 5.88 -0.24
N ASN A 264 -6.49 5.04 0.72
CA ASN A 264 -7.81 4.50 1.09
C ASN A 264 -8.67 5.44 1.96
N GLU A 265 -8.15 6.62 2.28
CA GLU A 265 -8.84 7.61 3.11
C GLU A 265 -9.55 8.71 2.31
N TRP A 266 -9.35 8.77 1.00
CA TRP A 266 -10.00 9.79 0.18
C TRP A 266 -11.43 9.37 -0.16
N ASN A 267 -12.36 10.22 0.20
CA ASN A 267 -13.80 10.00 0.02
C ASN A 267 -14.43 10.96 -1.01
N GLU A 268 -13.63 11.84 -1.62
CA GLU A 268 -14.05 12.80 -2.64
C GLU A 268 -12.92 13.03 -3.66
N PRO A 269 -13.24 13.51 -4.88
CA PRO A 269 -12.20 13.88 -5.84
C PRO A 269 -11.36 15.04 -5.32
N GLY A 270 -10.03 14.92 -5.40
CA GLY A 270 -9.10 15.96 -4.97
C GLY A 270 -9.28 17.24 -5.79
N ALA A 271 -9.68 18.32 -5.13
CA ALA A 271 -9.94 19.60 -5.78
C ALA A 271 -8.68 20.42 -6.06
N MET A 272 -7.54 20.06 -5.49
CA MET A 272 -6.26 20.71 -5.77
C MET A 272 -5.84 20.45 -7.23
N GLY A 273 -5.50 21.49 -7.95
CA GLY A 273 -5.20 21.44 -9.38
C GLY A 273 -6.43 21.27 -10.28
N ARG A 274 -7.66 21.26 -9.75
CA ARG A 274 -8.86 21.19 -10.58
C ARG A 274 -8.92 22.36 -11.55
N GLY A 275 -9.16 22.07 -12.81
CA GLY A 275 -9.17 23.04 -13.89
C GLY A 275 -7.80 23.36 -14.49
N LEU A 276 -6.70 22.90 -13.91
CA LEU A 276 -5.39 22.92 -14.56
C LEU A 276 -5.32 21.73 -15.52
N ILE A 277 -5.18 22.00 -16.81
CA ILE A 277 -5.20 21.01 -17.88
C ILE A 277 -3.78 20.78 -18.37
N ARG A 278 -3.35 19.52 -18.38
CA ARG A 278 -2.08 19.06 -18.97
C ARG A 278 -2.26 18.55 -20.39
N ASP A 279 -1.18 18.48 -21.13
CA ASP A 279 -1.18 18.03 -22.54
C ASP A 279 -1.20 16.48 -22.64
N ILE A 280 -2.31 15.87 -22.23
CA ILE A 280 -2.48 14.43 -22.27
C ILE A 280 -3.71 13.97 -23.06
N TYR A 281 -4.54 14.88 -23.53
CA TYR A 281 -5.88 14.58 -24.06
C TYR A 281 -5.94 14.39 -25.58
N ASP A 282 -5.00 14.99 -26.32
CA ASP A 282 -5.07 14.99 -27.80
C ASP A 282 -4.78 13.58 -28.38
N LYS A 283 -3.73 12.91 -27.94
CA LYS A 283 -3.35 11.57 -28.42
C LYS A 283 -4.48 10.53 -28.26
N PRO A 284 -5.03 10.32 -27.03
CA PRO A 284 -6.13 9.38 -26.86
C PRO A 284 -7.39 9.80 -27.63
N TYR A 285 -7.66 11.09 -27.78
CA TYR A 285 -8.78 11.57 -28.59
C TYR A 285 -8.61 11.20 -30.07
N GLN A 286 -7.41 11.40 -30.64
CA GLN A 286 -7.11 11.01 -32.01
C GLN A 286 -7.23 9.50 -32.21
N HIS A 287 -6.76 8.70 -31.26
CA HIS A 287 -6.89 7.25 -31.35
C HIS A 287 -8.34 6.80 -31.22
N TYR A 288 -9.01 7.08 -30.10
CA TYR A 288 -10.34 6.54 -29.82
C TYR A 288 -11.44 7.15 -30.70
N VAL A 289 -11.40 8.45 -30.92
CA VAL A 289 -12.40 9.14 -31.75
C VAL A 289 -11.98 9.14 -33.21
N GLY A 290 -10.75 9.54 -33.52
CA GLY A 290 -10.26 9.68 -34.89
C GLY A 290 -10.12 8.35 -35.61
N LYS A 291 -9.45 7.36 -35.00
CA LYS A 291 -9.21 6.05 -35.66
C LYS A 291 -10.31 5.03 -35.37
N LYS A 292 -10.89 4.98 -34.16
CA LYS A 292 -11.86 3.94 -33.76
C LYS A 292 -13.32 4.40 -33.81
N GLY A 293 -13.61 5.70 -34.02
CA GLY A 293 -14.97 6.23 -34.09
C GLY A 293 -15.76 6.21 -32.78
N LEU A 294 -15.07 6.06 -31.65
CA LEU A 294 -15.66 6.07 -30.31
C LEU A 294 -16.02 7.49 -29.88
N LYS A 295 -16.74 7.66 -28.75
CA LYS A 295 -17.22 8.97 -28.28
C LYS A 295 -16.49 9.41 -27.01
N MET A 296 -15.90 10.60 -27.05
CA MET A 296 -15.25 11.24 -25.91
C MET A 296 -15.75 12.70 -25.78
N PRO A 297 -17.00 12.92 -25.32
CA PRO A 297 -17.64 14.26 -25.35
C PRO A 297 -16.95 15.29 -24.47
N TYR A 298 -16.46 14.93 -23.28
CA TYR A 298 -15.78 15.86 -22.39
C TYR A 298 -14.38 16.19 -22.89
N THR A 299 -13.64 15.21 -23.36
CA THR A 299 -12.33 15.42 -24.00
C THR A 299 -12.46 16.30 -25.25
N LYS A 300 -13.49 16.07 -26.07
CA LYS A 300 -13.81 16.94 -27.22
C LYS A 300 -14.02 18.40 -26.82
N LYS A 301 -14.83 18.62 -25.76
CA LYS A 301 -15.10 19.96 -25.22
C LYS A 301 -13.83 20.60 -24.68
N LEU A 302 -13.00 19.85 -23.94
CA LEU A 302 -11.74 20.30 -23.38
C LEU A 302 -10.79 20.78 -24.49
N LEU A 303 -10.55 19.95 -25.51
CA LEU A 303 -9.68 20.29 -26.63
C LEU A 303 -10.18 21.50 -27.43
N ALA A 304 -11.50 21.66 -27.58
CA ALA A 304 -12.06 22.85 -28.22
C ALA A 304 -11.80 24.13 -27.42
N LEU A 305 -11.84 24.08 -26.09
CA LEU A 305 -11.50 25.18 -25.21
C LEU A 305 -9.98 25.46 -25.22
N GLN A 306 -9.15 24.42 -25.22
CA GLN A 306 -7.69 24.55 -25.33
C GLN A 306 -7.29 25.28 -26.61
N LYS A 307 -7.82 24.89 -27.76
CA LYS A 307 -7.56 25.60 -29.03
C LYS A 307 -7.96 27.08 -28.99
N LYS A 308 -9.02 27.46 -28.26
CA LYS A 308 -9.38 28.86 -28.04
C LYS A 308 -8.37 29.57 -27.14
N ALA A 309 -7.88 28.91 -26.09
CA ALA A 309 -6.86 29.48 -25.20
C ALA A 309 -5.51 29.67 -25.91
N GLU A 310 -5.11 28.72 -26.75
CA GLU A 310 -3.92 28.83 -27.62
C GLU A 310 -3.98 30.07 -28.54
N ARG A 311 -5.13 30.27 -29.19
CA ARG A 311 -5.33 31.46 -30.05
C ARG A 311 -5.27 32.78 -29.29
N ARG A 312 -5.48 32.77 -27.98
CA ARG A 312 -5.40 33.96 -27.10
C ARG A 312 -4.04 34.10 -26.42
N GLY A 313 -3.10 33.16 -26.64
CA GLY A 313 -1.80 33.15 -25.98
C GLY A 313 -1.85 32.83 -24.49
N GLU A 314 -2.94 32.19 -24.04
CA GLU A 314 -3.16 31.82 -22.62
C GLU A 314 -2.59 30.44 -22.25
N VAL A 315 -2.02 29.72 -23.21
CA VAL A 315 -1.39 28.42 -22.99
C VAL A 315 0.05 28.66 -22.58
N HIS A 316 0.42 28.24 -21.39
CA HIS A 316 1.77 28.36 -20.88
C HIS A 316 2.58 27.10 -21.21
N GLU A 317 3.73 27.29 -21.83
CA GLU A 317 4.71 26.21 -22.03
C GLU A 317 5.44 25.95 -20.70
N GLY A 318 5.11 24.86 -20.02
CA GLY A 318 5.87 24.35 -18.88
C GLY A 318 6.96 23.37 -19.34
N LEU A 319 7.88 23.00 -18.43
CA LEU A 319 8.91 22.00 -18.71
C LEU A 319 8.34 20.61 -19.07
N GLU A 320 7.11 20.32 -18.63
CA GLU A 320 6.47 19.01 -18.82
C GLU A 320 5.30 19.01 -19.82
N ALA A 321 4.63 20.15 -20.05
CA ALA A 321 3.45 20.22 -20.93
C ALA A 321 2.97 21.67 -21.13
N ARG A 322 2.08 21.86 -22.11
CA ARG A 322 1.31 23.07 -22.32
C ARG A 322 0.17 23.16 -21.31
N ASP A 323 0.49 23.56 -20.10
CA ASP A 323 -0.51 23.70 -19.05
C ASP A 323 -1.35 24.96 -19.29
N TRP A 324 -2.67 24.83 -19.18
CA TRP A 324 -3.61 25.94 -19.22
C TRP A 324 -4.74 25.72 -18.22
N ARG A 325 -5.47 26.77 -17.88
CA ARG A 325 -6.57 26.70 -16.94
C ARG A 325 -7.92 26.79 -17.64
N ALA A 326 -8.81 25.83 -17.35
CA ALA A 326 -10.15 25.83 -17.90
C ALA A 326 -10.98 27.03 -17.37
N PRO A 327 -11.64 27.82 -18.25
CA PRO A 327 -12.40 28.98 -17.85
C PRO A 327 -13.53 28.66 -16.87
N GLY A 328 -13.65 29.44 -15.80
CA GLY A 328 -14.75 29.33 -14.83
C GLY A 328 -14.60 28.14 -13.84
N VAL A 329 -13.50 27.41 -13.90
CA VAL A 329 -13.23 26.34 -12.94
C VAL A 329 -12.32 26.85 -11.83
N THR A 330 -12.81 26.79 -10.60
CA THR A 330 -12.06 27.19 -9.40
C THR A 330 -11.37 25.99 -8.80
N GLU A 331 -10.11 26.16 -8.47
CA GLU A 331 -9.33 25.18 -7.71
C GLU A 331 -9.79 25.21 -6.24
N GLY A 332 -10.08 24.04 -5.68
CA GLY A 332 -10.33 23.92 -4.25
C GLY A 332 -9.03 24.02 -3.46
N LYS A 333 -9.11 24.58 -2.27
CA LYS A 333 -8.00 24.59 -1.33
C LYS A 333 -8.03 23.31 -0.50
N ARG A 334 -6.91 22.59 -0.43
CA ARG A 334 -6.75 21.52 0.55
C ARG A 334 -6.66 22.15 1.94
N LEU A 335 -7.60 21.84 2.81
CA LEU A 335 -7.56 22.30 4.18
C LEU A 335 -6.54 21.48 4.97
N HIS A 336 -5.64 22.18 5.65
CA HIS A 336 -4.68 21.59 6.57
C HIS A 336 -5.12 21.94 7.99
N GLN A 337 -5.60 20.95 8.74
CA GLN A 337 -6.12 21.14 10.09
C GLN A 337 -5.64 20.02 11.01
N VAL A 338 -5.44 20.34 12.28
CA VAL A 338 -5.12 19.38 13.34
C VAL A 338 -6.17 19.47 14.42
N PHE A 339 -6.59 18.33 14.93
CA PHE A 339 -7.51 18.18 16.05
C PHE A 339 -6.80 17.44 17.16
N THR A 340 -6.52 18.13 18.26
CA THR A 340 -5.88 17.58 19.44
C THR A 340 -6.87 17.46 20.59
N TYR A 341 -6.72 16.45 21.40
CA TYR A 341 -7.64 16.11 22.46
C TYR A 341 -6.87 16.02 23.78
N PRO A 342 -7.09 16.97 24.70
CA PRO A 342 -6.43 16.93 25.99
C PRO A 342 -6.72 15.63 26.75
N ALA A 343 -5.70 15.07 27.35
CA ALA A 343 -5.86 13.88 28.18
C ALA A 343 -6.69 14.23 29.42
N PRO A 344 -7.66 13.41 29.81
CA PRO A 344 -8.44 13.67 31.02
C PRO A 344 -7.59 13.49 32.29
N ALA A 345 -7.94 14.20 33.34
CA ALA A 345 -7.26 14.10 34.63
C ALA A 345 -7.24 12.63 35.12
N GLY A 346 -6.09 12.14 35.54
CA GLY A 346 -5.89 10.77 35.97
C GLY A 346 -5.57 9.76 34.89
N ALA A 347 -5.59 10.13 33.59
CA ALA A 347 -5.10 9.26 32.55
C ALA A 347 -3.60 8.98 32.69
N PRO A 348 -3.11 7.75 32.46
CA PRO A 348 -1.69 7.42 32.52
C PRO A 348 -0.92 8.15 31.44
N LEU A 349 -0.07 9.10 31.80
CA LEU A 349 0.81 9.84 30.90
C LEU A 349 2.26 9.43 31.09
N LYS A 350 3.05 9.58 30.02
CA LYS A 350 4.50 9.37 30.04
C LYS A 350 5.21 10.54 29.37
N HIS A 351 6.16 11.13 30.05
CA HIS A 351 6.79 12.38 29.63
C HIS A 351 8.19 12.21 29.05
N ASP A 352 8.47 11.07 28.41
CA ASP A 352 9.74 10.82 27.72
C ASP A 352 9.90 11.67 26.46
N TYR A 353 8.77 12.08 25.91
CA TYR A 353 8.68 12.88 24.69
C TYR A 353 7.77 14.08 24.88
N ASP A 354 8.14 15.22 24.30
CA ASP A 354 7.19 16.27 23.97
C ASP A 354 6.89 16.20 22.46
N VAL A 355 5.62 16.09 22.12
CA VAL A 355 5.15 15.99 20.72
C VAL A 355 4.36 17.23 20.35
N PHE A 356 4.72 17.81 19.22
CA PHE A 356 4.05 19.00 18.68
C PHE A 356 3.61 18.73 17.24
N VAL A 357 2.47 19.30 16.88
CA VAL A 357 1.88 19.19 15.55
C VAL A 357 1.56 20.56 14.99
N GLN A 358 1.72 20.72 13.68
CA GLN A 358 1.51 21.99 12.98
C GLN A 358 0.87 21.74 11.61
N PRO A 359 -0.34 22.27 11.32
CA PRO A 359 -0.88 22.24 9.97
C PRO A 359 0.06 22.95 8.97
N ARG A 360 0.22 22.40 7.80
CA ARG A 360 1.03 23.04 6.75
C ARG A 360 0.50 24.43 6.44
N GLY A 361 1.39 25.41 6.43
CA GLY A 361 1.04 26.83 6.25
C GLY A 361 0.67 27.59 7.52
N SER A 362 0.50 26.91 8.66
CA SER A 362 0.40 27.56 9.99
C SER A 362 1.78 27.92 10.53
N LYS A 363 1.83 28.91 11.44
CA LYS A 363 3.02 29.22 12.24
C LYS A 363 2.97 28.58 13.62
N ASP A 364 1.83 28.12 14.05
CA ASP A 364 1.56 27.69 15.41
C ASP A 364 1.75 26.20 15.58
N TRP A 365 2.51 25.80 16.60
CA TRP A 365 2.69 24.44 17.03
C TRP A 365 1.75 24.14 18.20
N THR A 366 1.00 23.07 18.09
CA THR A 366 0.11 22.58 19.17
C THR A 366 0.75 21.38 19.84
N ARG A 367 0.87 21.39 21.16
CA ARG A 367 1.36 20.23 21.92
C ARG A 367 0.28 19.15 22.00
N VAL A 368 0.70 17.89 21.87
CA VAL A 368 -0.16 16.69 22.03
C VAL A 368 0.25 15.96 23.30
N ASP A 369 -0.72 15.56 24.11
CA ASP A 369 -0.45 14.78 25.31
C ASP A 369 0.04 13.37 24.98
N THR A 370 1.00 12.90 25.79
CA THR A 370 1.69 11.63 25.57
C THR A 370 1.23 10.62 26.60
N TYR A 371 0.43 9.66 26.17
CA TYR A 371 -0.08 8.56 26.99
C TYR A 371 0.99 7.48 27.21
N MET A 372 0.83 6.72 28.27
CA MET A 372 1.66 5.56 28.61
C MET A 372 0.97 4.24 28.21
N ALA A 373 1.71 3.32 27.62
CA ALA A 373 1.33 1.93 27.47
C ALA A 373 2.48 1.01 27.89
N LYS A 374 2.16 -0.22 28.29
CA LYS A 374 3.14 -1.27 28.54
C LYS A 374 3.14 -2.26 27.39
N VAL A 375 4.32 -2.75 27.04
CA VAL A 375 4.59 -3.76 26.01
C VAL A 375 5.56 -4.80 26.55
N ASN A 376 5.65 -5.97 25.93
CA ASN A 376 6.60 -7.03 26.32
C ASN A 376 7.69 -7.18 25.26
N ALA A 377 8.51 -6.15 25.10
CA ALA A 377 9.46 -6.04 24.00
C ALA A 377 10.58 -7.09 24.05
N PRO A 378 10.99 -7.67 22.91
CA PRO A 378 12.13 -8.56 22.82
C PRO A 378 13.43 -7.77 23.04
N ILE A 379 14.32 -8.33 23.86
CA ILE A 379 15.63 -7.73 24.21
C ILE A 379 16.81 -8.62 23.80
N GLY A 380 16.58 -9.59 22.91
CA GLY A 380 17.56 -10.56 22.43
C GLY A 380 17.71 -11.78 23.33
N ASN A 381 18.40 -12.82 22.83
CA ASN A 381 18.67 -14.09 23.53
C ASN A 381 17.40 -14.75 24.10
N ASN A 382 16.32 -14.77 23.36
CA ASN A 382 15.00 -15.30 23.75
C ASN A 382 14.43 -14.66 25.01
N LYS A 383 14.84 -13.43 25.32
CA LYS A 383 14.36 -12.69 26.49
C LYS A 383 13.44 -11.56 26.08
N HIS A 384 12.44 -11.34 26.88
CA HIS A 384 11.52 -10.22 26.76
C HIS A 384 11.52 -9.40 28.05
N ARG A 385 11.14 -8.14 27.90
CA ARG A 385 11.04 -7.22 29.03
C ARG A 385 9.78 -6.38 28.93
N ILE A 386 8.99 -6.37 29.99
CA ILE A 386 7.89 -5.42 30.11
C ILE A 386 8.48 -4.02 30.17
N SER A 387 8.12 -3.21 29.21
CA SER A 387 8.64 -1.85 29.03
C SER A 387 7.49 -0.88 28.91
N GLU A 388 7.69 0.34 29.38
CA GLU A 388 6.74 1.42 29.19
C GLU A 388 7.11 2.23 27.97
N ILE A 389 6.17 2.34 27.05
CA ILE A 389 6.29 3.15 25.84
C ILE A 389 5.35 4.34 25.89
N SER A 390 5.59 5.30 25.02
CA SER A 390 4.73 6.46 24.84
C SER A 390 3.86 6.30 23.61
N TYR A 391 2.62 6.84 23.63
CA TYR A 391 1.83 7.02 22.42
C TYR A 391 1.05 8.33 22.43
N VAL A 392 0.78 8.85 21.23
CA VAL A 392 -0.01 10.06 21.04
C VAL A 392 -1.20 9.79 20.13
N LEU A 393 -2.27 10.58 20.33
CA LEU A 393 -3.49 10.54 19.54
C LEU A 393 -3.84 11.94 19.05
N PHE A 394 -3.97 12.11 17.76
CA PHE A 394 -4.54 13.32 17.17
C PHE A 394 -5.12 13.02 15.80
N ASP A 395 -6.08 13.80 15.38
CA ASP A 395 -6.69 13.68 14.07
C ASP A 395 -6.29 14.87 13.18
N PHE A 396 -6.31 14.69 11.87
CA PHE A 396 -6.00 15.78 10.97
C PHE A 396 -6.56 15.59 9.56
N THR A 397 -6.62 16.68 8.83
CA THR A 397 -6.87 16.72 7.40
C THR A 397 -5.75 17.46 6.69
N GLY A 398 -5.47 17.10 5.44
CA GLY A 398 -4.38 17.72 4.67
C GLY A 398 -3.00 17.27 5.15
N ASP A 399 -2.05 18.19 5.17
CA ASP A 399 -0.64 17.93 5.50
C ASP A 399 -0.31 18.51 6.87
N VAL A 400 0.43 17.75 7.68
CA VAL A 400 0.77 18.13 9.07
C VAL A 400 2.23 17.84 9.36
N PHE A 401 2.96 18.82 9.87
CA PHE A 401 4.28 18.61 10.46
C PHE A 401 4.16 18.07 11.88
N VAL A 402 4.97 17.06 12.17
CA VAL A 402 5.12 16.50 13.51
C VAL A 402 6.54 16.76 13.98
N ARG A 403 6.68 17.25 15.21
CA ARG A 403 7.97 17.43 15.90
C ARG A 403 7.96 16.63 17.17
N VAL A 404 8.95 15.77 17.32
CA VAL A 404 9.15 14.93 18.51
C VAL A 404 10.45 15.36 19.18
N VAL A 405 10.35 15.74 20.46
CA VAL A 405 11.50 16.13 21.30
C VAL A 405 11.69 15.05 22.37
N SER A 406 12.83 14.37 22.35
CA SER A 406 13.24 13.42 23.38
C SER A 406 13.70 14.16 24.62
N LYS A 407 13.15 13.81 25.76
CA LYS A 407 13.49 14.48 27.05
C LYS A 407 14.52 13.72 27.88
N ASN A 408 14.56 12.41 27.75
CA ASN A 408 15.31 11.55 28.65
C ASN A 408 16.64 11.07 28.08
N ARG A 409 16.84 11.24 26.74
CA ARG A 409 18.06 10.78 26.07
C ARG A 409 18.40 11.62 24.86
N LYS A 410 19.68 11.62 24.54
CA LYS A 410 20.20 12.09 23.25
C LYS A 410 20.19 10.93 22.24
N PHE A 411 20.07 11.25 20.94
CA PHE A 411 20.08 10.25 19.86
C PHE A 411 20.86 10.79 18.65
N GLN A 412 21.32 9.86 17.83
CA GLN A 412 22.04 10.15 16.59
C GLN A 412 21.19 9.86 15.35
N SER A 413 20.27 8.91 15.44
CA SER A 413 19.40 8.51 14.34
C SER A 413 17.95 8.36 14.79
N ALA A 414 17.04 8.54 13.83
CA ALA A 414 15.63 8.29 14.03
C ALA A 414 15.08 7.52 12.86
N ARG A 415 14.24 6.52 13.13
CA ARG A 415 13.52 5.72 12.12
C ARG A 415 12.03 5.83 12.37
N ILE A 416 11.26 5.99 11.30
CA ILE A 416 9.79 6.04 11.35
C ILE A 416 9.26 4.85 10.56
N ARG A 417 8.55 3.97 11.23
CA ARG A 417 8.02 2.72 10.63
C ARG A 417 6.48 2.74 10.53
N PRO A 418 5.89 2.09 9.53
CA PRO A 418 6.49 1.22 8.51
C PRO A 418 7.41 1.98 7.54
N ASP A 419 8.56 1.37 7.21
CA ASP A 419 9.58 1.97 6.33
C ASP A 419 9.02 2.34 4.95
N TYR A 420 8.15 1.51 4.41
CA TYR A 420 7.62 1.71 3.07
C TYR A 420 6.70 2.94 2.95
N ARG A 421 6.22 3.49 4.05
CA ARG A 421 5.48 4.77 4.04
C ARG A 421 6.36 5.92 3.54
N GLY A 422 7.67 5.74 3.58
CA GLY A 422 8.62 6.73 3.09
C GLY A 422 8.63 8.02 3.93
N THR A 423 8.16 7.95 5.18
CA THR A 423 8.17 9.10 6.08
C THR A 423 9.60 9.43 6.50
N ILE A 424 10.11 10.56 6.05
CA ILE A 424 11.50 10.96 6.27
C ILE A 424 11.66 11.59 7.65
N ALA A 425 12.48 10.96 8.50
CA ALA A 425 12.88 11.51 9.79
C ALA A 425 13.97 12.57 9.62
N ASN A 426 13.61 13.86 9.73
CA ASN A 426 14.58 14.95 9.75
C ASN A 426 15.09 15.19 11.17
N VAL A 427 16.28 14.67 11.48
CA VAL A 427 16.95 14.92 12.76
C VAL A 427 17.46 16.37 12.77
N GLN A 428 16.86 17.20 13.62
CA GLN A 428 17.18 18.63 13.74
C GLN A 428 18.40 18.87 14.65
N ASN A 429 18.50 18.06 15.70
CA ASN A 429 19.61 18.04 16.65
C ASN A 429 19.56 16.73 17.44
N ASP A 430 20.41 16.56 18.44
CA ASP A 430 20.55 15.36 19.26
C ASP A 430 19.32 15.00 20.15
N SER A 431 18.27 15.80 20.11
CA SER A 431 17.06 15.58 20.89
C SER A 431 15.76 15.77 20.11
N THR A 432 15.83 16.22 18.85
CA THR A 432 14.64 16.63 18.09
C THR A 432 14.63 16.01 16.70
N VAL A 433 13.54 15.34 16.37
CA VAL A 433 13.22 14.87 15.01
C VAL A 433 11.92 15.52 14.53
N GLN A 434 11.86 15.85 13.25
CA GLN A 434 10.67 16.43 12.60
C GLN A 434 10.38 15.70 11.30
N PHE A 435 9.09 15.50 10.99
CA PHE A 435 8.64 14.87 9.75
C PHE A 435 7.28 15.42 9.32
N LEU A 436 6.90 15.10 8.09
CA LEU A 436 5.65 15.53 7.46
C LEU A 436 4.75 14.32 7.21
N LEU A 437 3.49 14.45 7.60
CA LEU A 437 2.42 13.50 7.26
C LEU A 437 1.51 14.10 6.20
N PHE A 438 1.20 13.32 5.17
CA PHE A 438 0.28 13.71 4.09
C PHE A 438 -1.13 13.15 4.28
N GLN A 439 -1.26 12.16 5.15
CA GLN A 439 -2.49 11.47 5.50
C GLN A 439 -2.35 10.82 6.88
N PRO A 440 -3.48 10.47 7.54
CA PRO A 440 -3.45 9.74 8.80
C PRO A 440 -2.80 8.36 8.68
N GLU A 441 -1.94 8.02 9.66
CA GLU A 441 -1.20 6.78 9.71
C GLU A 441 -0.96 6.32 11.16
N ASN A 442 -0.70 5.02 11.33
CA ASN A 442 -0.24 4.45 12.58
C ASN A 442 1.26 4.17 12.46
N LEU A 443 2.09 4.89 13.22
CA LEU A 443 3.55 4.88 13.06
C LEU A 443 4.27 4.56 14.37
N SER A 444 5.47 4.01 14.24
CA SER A 444 6.46 3.92 15.31
C SER A 444 7.62 4.89 15.03
N VAL A 445 7.94 5.74 16.00
CA VAL A 445 9.13 6.61 15.97
C VAL A 445 10.18 6.00 16.92
N GLU A 446 11.29 5.56 16.34
CA GLU A 446 12.35 4.82 17.02
C GLU A 446 13.64 5.64 16.97
N LEU A 447 14.19 5.96 18.15
CA LEU A 447 15.43 6.68 18.28
C LEU A 447 16.57 5.69 18.49
N ASP A 448 17.61 5.73 17.64
CA ASP A 448 18.74 4.78 17.63
C ASP A 448 18.31 3.30 17.64
N GLY A 449 17.17 3.00 16.98
CA GLY A 449 16.63 1.64 16.86
C GLY A 449 16.02 1.07 18.15
N ASP A 450 15.79 1.88 19.19
CA ASP A 450 15.19 1.42 20.44
C ASP A 450 13.68 1.20 20.30
N ILE A 451 13.26 -0.04 20.50
CA ILE A 451 11.86 -0.48 20.46
C ILE A 451 11.26 -0.65 21.87
N THR A 452 12.04 -0.45 22.92
CA THR A 452 11.61 -0.64 24.33
C THR A 452 11.12 0.64 24.99
N SER A 453 11.40 1.79 24.40
CA SER A 453 10.94 3.11 24.82
C SER A 453 10.57 4.02 23.64
N ASN A 454 10.13 3.43 22.53
CA ASN A 454 9.71 4.16 21.32
C ASN A 454 8.40 4.94 21.55
N LEU A 455 8.12 5.83 20.60
CA LEU A 455 6.85 6.57 20.54
C LEU A 455 5.97 5.97 19.43
N LEU A 456 4.75 5.57 19.80
CA LEU A 456 3.72 5.25 18.80
C LEU A 456 2.90 6.51 18.49
N LEU A 457 2.67 6.73 17.21
CA LEU A 457 1.90 7.87 16.73
C LEU A 457 0.66 7.35 16.02
N PHE A 458 -0.50 7.62 16.58
CA PHE A 458 -1.79 7.19 16.08
C PHE A 458 -2.57 8.37 15.57
N THR A 459 -2.86 8.37 14.28
CA THR A 459 -3.58 9.45 13.65
C THR A 459 -4.75 8.94 12.83
N SER A 460 -5.80 9.74 12.75
CA SER A 460 -7.00 9.42 12.00
C SER A 460 -7.57 10.68 11.34
N ARG A 461 -8.60 10.53 10.52
CA ARG A 461 -9.47 11.65 10.16
C ARG A 461 -10.37 11.99 11.35
N PRO A 462 -10.76 13.26 11.53
CA PRO A 462 -11.68 13.62 12.58
C PRO A 462 -12.93 12.72 12.56
N PRO A 463 -13.41 12.26 13.71
CA PRO A 463 -14.65 11.51 13.76
C PRO A 463 -15.81 12.38 13.30
N ILE A 464 -16.90 11.76 12.89
CA ILE A 464 -18.15 12.51 12.62
C ILE A 464 -18.58 13.25 13.87
N SER A 465 -19.27 14.37 13.70
CA SER A 465 -19.74 15.17 14.85
C SER A 465 -20.75 14.38 15.71
N LYS A 466 -20.90 14.80 16.96
CA LYS A 466 -21.92 14.23 17.85
C LYS A 466 -23.31 14.30 17.19
N GLU A 467 -23.66 15.46 16.65
CA GLU A 467 -24.95 15.72 16.01
C GLU A 467 -25.19 14.83 14.79
N GLU A 468 -24.16 14.61 14.00
CA GLU A 468 -24.22 13.70 12.85
C GLU A 468 -24.36 12.25 13.30
N ALA A 469 -23.59 11.82 14.32
CA ALA A 469 -23.69 10.47 14.88
C ALA A 469 -25.08 10.20 15.48
N GLU A 470 -25.65 11.16 16.19
CA GLU A 470 -27.01 11.09 16.74
C GLU A 470 -28.08 10.99 15.64
N ALA A 471 -27.95 11.80 14.60
CA ALA A 471 -28.84 11.76 13.44
C ALA A 471 -28.77 10.41 12.71
N GLN A 472 -27.57 9.85 12.52
CA GLN A 472 -27.39 8.53 11.91
C GLN A 472 -27.99 7.41 12.79
N ALA A 473 -27.75 7.46 14.11
CA ALA A 473 -28.34 6.51 15.04
C ALA A 473 -29.88 6.53 14.99
N LYS A 474 -30.47 7.72 15.01
CA LYS A 474 -31.92 7.91 14.88
C LYS A 474 -32.47 7.38 13.56
N ALA A 475 -31.79 7.66 12.46
CA ALA A 475 -32.19 7.18 11.13
C ALA A 475 -32.16 5.64 11.03
N GLN A 476 -31.28 5.00 11.80
CA GLN A 476 -31.15 3.54 11.91
C GLN A 476 -32.06 2.92 12.99
N GLY A 477 -32.87 3.72 13.68
CA GLY A 477 -33.72 3.25 14.78
C GLY A 477 -32.92 2.78 16.01
N ARG A 478 -31.76 3.35 16.25
CA ARG A 478 -30.87 2.99 17.37
C ARG A 478 -30.93 4.00 18.51
N GLN A 479 -30.77 3.53 19.73
CA GLN A 479 -30.51 4.39 20.88
C GLN A 479 -29.14 5.08 20.69
N PHE A 480 -29.06 6.36 21.04
CA PHE A 480 -27.80 7.11 21.04
C PHE A 480 -27.34 7.38 22.47
N ILE A 481 -26.14 6.94 22.81
CA ILE A 481 -25.50 7.17 24.11
C ILE A 481 -24.24 8.00 23.86
N TYR A 482 -24.15 9.16 24.50
CA TYR A 482 -22.99 10.04 24.39
C TYR A 482 -22.18 10.05 25.67
N ILE A 483 -20.92 9.67 25.60
CA ILE A 483 -19.94 9.73 26.69
C ILE A 483 -19.07 10.98 26.47
N LYS A 484 -19.14 11.92 27.42
CA LYS A 484 -18.35 13.16 27.39
C LYS A 484 -16.85 12.87 27.58
N PRO A 485 -15.95 13.83 27.21
CA PRO A 485 -14.53 13.72 27.59
C PRO A 485 -14.38 13.56 29.09
N GLY A 486 -13.52 12.67 29.54
CA GLY A 486 -13.29 12.41 30.96
C GLY A 486 -12.64 11.04 31.21
N HIS A 487 -12.28 10.82 32.48
CA HIS A 487 -11.79 9.54 32.97
C HIS A 487 -12.91 8.80 33.70
N TYR A 488 -13.17 7.56 33.29
CA TYR A 488 -14.30 6.76 33.77
C TYR A 488 -13.82 5.43 34.35
N ASN A 489 -14.37 5.08 35.50
CA ASN A 489 -14.22 3.77 36.14
C ASN A 489 -15.20 2.75 35.51
N PRO A 490 -15.01 1.42 35.75
CA PRO A 490 -15.84 0.39 35.12
C PRO A 490 -17.36 0.58 35.28
N ASP A 491 -17.82 1.00 36.45
CA ASP A 491 -19.26 1.16 36.74
C ASP A 491 -19.85 2.46 36.17
N ALA A 492 -19.05 3.32 35.57
CA ALA A 492 -19.51 4.64 35.11
C ALA A 492 -20.09 4.61 33.67
N ILE A 493 -19.87 3.55 32.92
CA ILE A 493 -20.41 3.36 31.57
C ILE A 493 -21.47 2.26 31.62
N PRO A 494 -22.69 2.54 31.12
CA PRO A 494 -23.78 1.56 31.16
C PRO A 494 -23.53 0.39 30.22
N ASP A 495 -24.20 -0.72 30.45
CA ASP A 495 -24.32 -1.84 29.54
C ASP A 495 -24.74 -1.38 28.14
N ILE A 496 -24.24 -2.06 27.10
CA ILE A 496 -24.50 -1.72 25.71
C ILE A 496 -25.55 -2.67 25.13
N PRO A 497 -26.83 -2.30 25.17
CA PRO A 497 -27.88 -3.18 24.66
C PRO A 497 -27.92 -3.20 23.12
N SER A 498 -28.66 -4.14 22.57
CA SER A 498 -28.96 -4.17 21.13
C SER A 498 -29.55 -2.83 20.63
N ASN A 499 -29.31 -2.53 19.35
CA ASN A 499 -29.77 -1.33 18.68
C ASN A 499 -29.24 -0.03 19.33
N THR A 500 -27.95 0.00 19.66
CA THR A 500 -27.29 1.13 20.33
C THR A 500 -26.12 1.66 19.52
N THR A 501 -26.00 2.96 19.44
CA THR A 501 -24.79 3.69 19.06
C THR A 501 -24.22 4.40 20.29
N LEU A 502 -23.07 3.92 20.76
CA LEU A 502 -22.27 4.56 21.80
C LEU A 502 -21.22 5.46 21.16
N TYR A 503 -21.33 6.76 21.38
CA TYR A 503 -20.35 7.73 20.90
C TYR A 503 -19.42 8.16 22.03
N LEU A 504 -18.15 7.86 21.87
CA LEU A 504 -17.10 8.28 22.78
C LEU A 504 -16.48 9.59 22.29
N ALA A 505 -16.75 10.67 23.00
CA ALA A 505 -16.14 11.95 22.66
C ALA A 505 -14.60 11.86 22.76
N PRO A 506 -13.86 12.51 21.84
CA PRO A 506 -12.40 12.58 21.97
C PRO A 506 -11.95 13.09 23.34
N GLY A 507 -10.94 12.45 23.96
CA GLY A 507 -10.55 12.69 25.34
C GLY A 507 -11.27 11.84 26.39
N THR A 508 -12.01 10.80 25.96
CA THR A 508 -12.58 9.78 26.87
C THR A 508 -11.53 8.70 27.19
N TYR A 509 -11.30 8.44 28.47
CA TYR A 509 -10.47 7.35 28.99
C TYR A 509 -11.29 6.48 29.94
N PHE A 510 -11.39 5.19 29.62
CA PHE A 510 -12.18 4.19 30.36
C PHE A 510 -11.28 3.09 30.91
N THR A 511 -11.31 2.86 32.21
CA THR A 511 -10.54 1.81 32.91
C THR A 511 -11.30 0.49 33.02
N GLY A 512 -12.35 0.29 32.26
CA GLY A 512 -13.14 -0.92 32.16
C GLY A 512 -13.11 -1.58 30.79
N THR A 513 -13.98 -2.54 30.58
CA THR A 513 -14.17 -3.32 29.35
C THR A 513 -15.51 -2.98 28.73
N PHE A 514 -15.54 -2.68 27.45
CA PHE A 514 -16.79 -2.63 26.68
C PHE A 514 -17.24 -4.05 26.33
N ALA A 515 -18.27 -4.53 27.01
CA ALA A 515 -18.84 -5.85 26.75
C ALA A 515 -20.00 -5.73 25.74
N ILE A 516 -19.88 -6.38 24.58
CA ILE A 516 -20.96 -6.53 23.61
C ILE A 516 -21.30 -8.02 23.57
N GLU A 517 -22.33 -8.40 24.31
CA GLU A 517 -22.73 -9.80 24.48
C GLU A 517 -24.19 -10.00 24.11
N ASP A 518 -24.46 -11.09 23.37
CA ASP A 518 -25.80 -11.47 22.96
C ASP A 518 -26.60 -10.32 22.31
N ALA A 519 -25.91 -9.43 21.60
CA ALA A 519 -26.43 -8.15 21.11
C ALA A 519 -26.42 -8.06 19.57
N GLN A 520 -27.28 -7.18 19.04
CA GLN A 520 -27.32 -6.90 17.61
C GLN A 520 -27.42 -5.40 17.32
N ASN A 521 -26.89 -4.99 16.15
CA ASN A 521 -26.93 -3.61 15.67
C ASN A 521 -26.28 -2.63 16.66
N VAL A 522 -25.06 -2.93 17.11
CA VAL A 522 -24.30 -2.09 18.04
C VAL A 522 -23.17 -1.37 17.32
N SER A 523 -23.00 -0.09 17.62
CA SER A 523 -21.83 0.67 17.17
C SER A 523 -21.17 1.38 18.35
N ILE A 524 -19.85 1.21 18.52
CA ILE A 524 -19.02 2.03 19.40
C ILE A 524 -18.13 2.85 18.50
N ILE A 525 -18.31 4.16 18.47
CA ILE A 525 -17.64 5.08 17.56
C ILE A 525 -17.06 6.30 18.28
N GLY A 526 -16.15 7.00 17.63
CA GLY A 526 -15.53 8.22 18.16
C GLY A 526 -14.05 8.10 18.43
N ARG A 527 -13.54 8.67 19.53
CA ARG A 527 -12.13 8.62 19.91
C ARG A 527 -11.98 8.34 21.39
N GLY A 528 -12.04 7.09 21.77
CA GLY A 528 -11.92 6.65 23.17
C GLY A 528 -10.73 5.72 23.40
N ILE A 529 -10.30 5.67 24.65
CA ILE A 529 -9.29 4.73 25.15
C ILE A 529 -9.99 3.83 26.16
N ALA A 530 -9.95 2.50 25.98
CA ALA A 530 -10.47 1.51 26.92
C ALA A 530 -9.36 0.56 27.35
N ARG A 531 -8.79 0.79 28.53
CA ARG A 531 -7.67 0.04 29.06
C ARG A 531 -7.94 -0.35 30.51
N PRO A 532 -8.49 -1.54 30.76
CA PRO A 532 -8.82 -1.99 32.10
C PRO A 532 -7.56 -2.12 32.95
N GLU A 533 -7.67 -1.78 34.24
CA GLU A 533 -6.60 -1.97 35.22
C GLU A 533 -6.37 -3.45 35.54
N LYS A 534 -7.45 -4.24 35.49
CA LYS A 534 -7.45 -5.67 35.70
C LYS A 534 -8.07 -6.37 34.51
N GLY A 535 -7.49 -7.50 34.08
CA GLY A 535 -7.93 -8.23 32.90
C GLY A 535 -7.22 -7.81 31.63
N TYR A 536 -7.61 -8.40 30.52
CA TYR A 536 -6.92 -8.26 29.22
C TYR A 536 -7.72 -7.44 28.23
N GLU A 537 -9.04 -7.47 28.30
CA GLU A 537 -9.91 -7.02 27.24
C GLU A 537 -10.36 -5.57 27.46
N GLY A 538 -10.02 -4.69 26.54
CA GLY A 538 -10.59 -3.35 26.50
C GLY A 538 -11.98 -3.32 25.88
N CYS A 539 -12.26 -4.32 25.01
CA CYS A 539 -13.56 -4.59 24.44
C CYS A 539 -13.66 -6.08 24.12
N HIS A 540 -14.86 -6.63 24.04
CA HIS A 540 -15.13 -7.92 23.41
C HIS A 540 -16.49 -7.95 22.71
N VAL A 541 -16.60 -8.83 21.70
CA VAL A 541 -17.84 -9.04 20.93
C VAL A 541 -18.16 -10.52 20.96
N HIS A 542 -19.12 -10.91 21.77
CA HIS A 542 -19.49 -12.30 21.99
C HIS A 542 -20.95 -12.57 21.60
N ARG A 543 -21.20 -13.63 20.81
CA ARG A 543 -22.54 -14.08 20.39
C ARG A 543 -23.40 -12.94 19.83
N SER A 544 -22.75 -12.02 19.08
CA SER A 544 -23.36 -10.77 18.66
C SER A 544 -23.35 -10.63 17.15
N ARG A 545 -24.21 -9.76 16.62
CA ARG A 545 -24.36 -9.58 15.19
C ARG A 545 -24.46 -8.12 14.78
N ASN A 546 -23.88 -7.77 13.62
CA ASN A 546 -23.88 -6.42 13.06
C ASN A 546 -23.32 -5.40 14.04
N VAL A 547 -22.02 -5.56 14.35
CA VAL A 547 -21.28 -4.73 15.32
C VAL A 547 -20.22 -3.92 14.61
N LEU A 548 -20.14 -2.63 14.92
CA LEU A 548 -19.08 -1.71 14.47
C LEU A 548 -18.32 -1.16 15.68
N ILE A 549 -17.00 -1.28 15.65
CA ILE A 549 -16.09 -0.58 16.59
C ILE A 549 -15.16 0.29 15.76
N ASP A 550 -15.18 1.63 16.00
CA ASP A 550 -14.41 2.58 15.21
C ASP A 550 -13.65 3.58 16.09
N GLY A 551 -12.35 3.69 15.89
CA GLY A 551 -11.49 4.76 16.40
C GLY A 551 -10.99 4.57 17.84
N LEU A 552 -10.95 3.35 18.38
CA LEU A 552 -10.60 3.09 19.77
C LEU A 552 -9.15 2.64 19.95
N VAL A 553 -8.57 2.95 21.13
CA VAL A 553 -7.35 2.34 21.64
C VAL A 553 -7.70 1.36 22.76
N LEU A 554 -7.31 0.10 22.59
CA LEU A 554 -7.72 -1.02 23.45
C LEU A 554 -6.50 -1.81 23.93
N ASN A 555 -6.68 -2.65 24.96
CA ASN A 555 -5.71 -3.72 25.22
C ASN A 555 -5.89 -4.84 24.17
N THR A 556 -7.03 -5.50 24.18
CA THR A 556 -7.39 -6.58 23.26
C THR A 556 -8.89 -6.51 22.92
N CYS A 557 -9.30 -7.15 21.81
CA CYS A 557 -10.71 -7.21 21.42
C CYS A 557 -11.04 -8.54 20.73
N PRO A 558 -11.33 -9.62 21.48
CA PRO A 558 -11.75 -10.87 20.90
C PRO A 558 -13.18 -10.82 20.34
N VAL A 559 -13.40 -11.54 19.24
CA VAL A 559 -14.68 -11.73 18.57
C VAL A 559 -15.03 -13.22 18.65
N GLY A 560 -16.04 -13.60 19.43
CA GLY A 560 -16.42 -15.00 19.66
C GLY A 560 -17.87 -15.31 19.35
N GLY A 561 -18.14 -16.36 18.55
CA GLY A 561 -19.50 -16.81 18.21
C GLY A 561 -20.35 -15.75 17.52
N SER A 562 -19.75 -14.83 16.78
CA SER A 562 -20.38 -13.60 16.29
C SER A 562 -20.40 -13.54 14.76
N ASP A 563 -21.23 -12.65 14.21
CA ASP A 563 -21.44 -12.52 12.77
C ASP A 563 -21.57 -11.03 12.35
N HIS A 564 -20.95 -10.67 11.21
CA HIS A 564 -20.92 -9.30 10.71
C HIS A 564 -20.34 -8.29 11.74
N VAL A 565 -19.08 -8.47 12.07
CA VAL A 565 -18.33 -7.59 12.98
C VAL A 565 -17.28 -6.81 12.21
N THR A 566 -17.26 -5.49 12.40
CA THR A 566 -16.24 -4.61 11.83
C THR A 566 -15.48 -3.87 12.93
N LEU A 567 -14.15 -3.99 12.92
CA LEU A 567 -13.24 -3.15 13.68
C LEU A 567 -12.48 -2.25 12.70
N HIS A 568 -12.77 -0.96 12.77
CA HIS A 568 -12.13 0.05 11.93
C HIS A 568 -11.30 1.01 12.79
N ASP A 569 -10.08 1.29 12.37
CA ASP A 569 -9.21 2.27 13.03
C ASP A 569 -8.98 1.99 14.53
N VAL A 570 -8.90 0.70 14.90
CA VAL A 570 -8.71 0.22 16.27
C VAL A 570 -7.22 -0.05 16.52
N ARG A 571 -6.73 0.34 17.70
CA ARG A 571 -5.34 0.11 18.13
C ARG A 571 -5.35 -0.80 19.35
N SER A 572 -4.71 -1.95 19.23
CA SER A 572 -4.55 -2.94 20.30
C SER A 572 -3.11 -2.94 20.81
N ILE A 573 -2.93 -2.73 22.12
CA ILE A 573 -1.62 -2.76 22.78
C ILE A 573 -1.72 -3.56 24.08
N SER A 574 -1.00 -4.68 24.17
CA SER A 574 -0.98 -5.53 25.36
C SER A 574 0.44 -5.84 25.86
N HIS A 575 0.57 -6.25 27.12
CA HIS A 575 1.83 -6.58 27.75
C HIS A 575 1.82 -7.83 28.64
N PRO A 576 0.69 -8.32 29.15
CA PRO A 576 0.68 -9.53 29.95
C PRO A 576 0.98 -10.76 29.10
N GLY A 577 1.41 -11.87 29.69
CA GLY A 577 1.46 -13.15 28.99
C GLY A 577 0.09 -13.57 28.47
N TRP A 578 0.02 -14.16 27.28
CA TRP A 578 -1.21 -14.46 26.53
C TRP A 578 -2.08 -13.24 26.26
N GLY A 579 -1.41 -12.12 26.01
CA GLY A 579 -2.06 -10.85 25.67
C GLY A 579 -2.30 -10.73 24.18
N ASP A 580 -3.05 -11.68 23.60
CA ASP A 580 -3.43 -11.70 22.19
C ASP A 580 -4.20 -10.42 21.84
N GLY A 581 -4.15 -9.99 20.60
CA GLY A 581 -4.77 -8.74 20.17
C GLY A 581 -6.23 -8.90 19.72
N LEU A 582 -6.41 -9.15 18.43
CA LEU A 582 -7.72 -9.18 17.76
C LEU A 582 -8.04 -10.61 17.31
N ASN A 583 -8.52 -11.42 18.21
CA ASN A 583 -8.81 -12.83 17.96
C ASN A 583 -10.22 -13.06 17.42
N VAL A 584 -10.36 -14.09 16.59
CA VAL A 584 -11.65 -14.61 16.11
C VAL A 584 -11.82 -16.04 16.55
N PHE A 585 -12.94 -16.34 17.23
CA PHE A 585 -13.34 -17.69 17.65
C PHE A 585 -14.71 -18.03 17.06
N ALA A 586 -14.82 -19.09 16.25
CA ALA A 586 -16.10 -19.60 15.73
C ALA A 586 -17.03 -18.49 15.19
N SER A 587 -16.50 -17.53 14.45
CA SER A 587 -17.24 -16.34 13.99
C SER A 587 -17.16 -16.21 12.46
N SER A 588 -18.08 -15.44 11.88
CA SER A 588 -18.17 -15.26 10.44
C SER A 588 -18.32 -13.78 10.05
N ASN A 589 -17.89 -13.44 8.81
CA ASN A 589 -18.04 -12.10 8.26
C ASN A 589 -17.40 -11.01 9.15
N VAL A 590 -16.11 -11.21 9.51
CA VAL A 590 -15.35 -10.28 10.35
C VAL A 590 -14.41 -9.46 9.47
N LEU A 591 -14.48 -8.13 9.61
CA LEU A 591 -13.60 -7.20 8.93
C LEU A 591 -12.75 -6.41 9.93
N TYR A 592 -11.44 -6.49 9.75
CA TYR A 592 -10.47 -5.59 10.37
C TYR A 592 -9.91 -4.65 9.31
N ASP A 593 -10.11 -3.34 9.48
CA ASP A 593 -9.64 -2.34 8.54
C ASP A 593 -8.87 -1.23 9.27
N ARG A 594 -7.65 -0.93 8.83
CA ARG A 594 -6.77 0.09 9.42
C ARG A 594 -6.44 -0.15 10.90
N VAL A 595 -6.37 -1.39 11.34
CA VAL A 595 -6.02 -1.70 12.73
C VAL A 595 -4.51 -1.65 12.95
N PHE A 596 -4.12 -1.34 14.18
CA PHE A 596 -2.75 -1.44 14.66
C PHE A 596 -2.71 -2.40 15.84
N CYS A 597 -1.80 -3.36 15.81
CA CYS A 597 -1.58 -4.30 16.90
C CYS A 597 -0.12 -4.24 17.35
N ARG A 598 0.12 -4.08 18.66
CA ARG A 598 1.38 -4.39 19.32
C ARG A 598 1.09 -5.23 20.55
N ASN A 599 1.26 -6.53 20.41
CA ASN A 599 0.77 -7.49 21.38
C ASN A 599 1.88 -8.37 21.94
N SER A 600 1.66 -8.82 23.17
CA SER A 600 2.56 -9.71 23.92
C SER A 600 2.25 -11.19 23.72
N ASP A 601 1.41 -11.50 22.78
CA ASP A 601 1.09 -12.79 22.17
C ASP A 601 0.58 -12.54 20.74
N ASP A 602 -0.19 -13.46 20.13
CA ASP A 602 -0.67 -13.32 18.76
C ASP A 602 -1.39 -11.99 18.51
N CYS A 603 -0.99 -11.23 17.49
CA CYS A 603 -1.70 -10.00 17.14
C CYS A 603 -3.11 -10.26 16.63
N THR A 604 -3.31 -11.32 15.86
CA THR A 604 -4.62 -11.80 15.41
C THR A 604 -4.62 -13.30 15.20
N THR A 605 -5.71 -13.93 15.61
CA THR A 605 -5.93 -15.36 15.36
C THR A 605 -7.26 -15.61 14.66
N ALA A 606 -7.33 -16.69 13.90
CA ALA A 606 -8.58 -17.23 13.39
C ALA A 606 -8.70 -18.70 13.81
N TYR A 607 -9.49 -18.95 14.83
CA TYR A 607 -9.73 -20.27 15.39
C TYR A 607 -11.18 -20.69 15.16
N ALA A 608 -11.39 -21.98 14.95
CA ALA A 608 -12.71 -22.59 15.00
C ALA A 608 -13.20 -22.68 16.46
N THR A 609 -13.71 -23.79 16.91
CA THR A 609 -14.19 -23.99 18.31
C THR A 609 -13.07 -23.65 19.31
N ARG A 610 -13.30 -22.64 20.15
CA ARG A 610 -12.37 -22.22 21.21
C ARG A 610 -13.08 -21.41 22.30
N LYS A 611 -12.60 -21.48 23.53
CA LYS A 611 -13.09 -20.69 24.69
C LYS A 611 -14.62 -20.68 24.88
N GLY A 612 -15.28 -21.79 24.64
CA GLY A 612 -16.75 -21.94 24.79
C GLY A 612 -17.55 -21.45 23.57
N PHE A 613 -16.89 -20.93 22.52
CA PHE A 613 -17.54 -20.67 21.24
C PHE A 613 -17.33 -21.86 20.33
N GLU A 614 -18.44 -22.34 19.73
CA GLU A 614 -18.43 -23.56 18.92
C GLU A 614 -18.78 -23.28 17.47
N GLY A 615 -17.99 -23.86 16.56
CA GLY A 615 -18.25 -23.78 15.12
C GLY A 615 -17.04 -23.41 14.31
N SER A 616 -17.29 -23.19 13.05
CA SER A 616 -16.30 -22.78 12.05
C SER A 616 -16.02 -21.27 12.09
N ALA A 617 -14.83 -20.87 11.62
CA ALA A 617 -14.50 -19.47 11.40
C ALA A 617 -14.43 -19.20 9.88
N ARG A 618 -15.19 -18.21 9.37
CA ARG A 618 -15.36 -18.00 7.93
C ARG A 618 -15.44 -16.55 7.52
N ASN A 619 -14.98 -16.25 6.29
CA ASN A 619 -15.11 -14.92 5.68
C ASN A 619 -14.48 -13.83 6.56
N ILE A 620 -13.22 -14.02 6.96
CA ILE A 620 -12.48 -13.06 7.79
C ILE A 620 -11.55 -12.28 6.85
N ARG A 621 -11.61 -10.96 6.95
CA ARG A 621 -10.75 -10.09 6.19
C ARG A 621 -10.02 -9.09 7.07
N MET A 622 -8.70 -9.00 6.93
CA MET A 622 -7.89 -7.94 7.53
C MET A 622 -7.19 -7.18 6.41
N ARG A 623 -7.28 -5.84 6.45
CA ARG A 623 -6.66 -5.01 5.43
C ARG A 623 -6.09 -3.71 5.98
N ASN A 624 -5.14 -3.11 5.23
CA ASN A 624 -4.60 -1.78 5.50
C ASN A 624 -4.03 -1.62 6.93
N SER A 625 -3.45 -2.67 7.48
CA SER A 625 -3.19 -2.78 8.91
C SER A 625 -1.71 -2.93 9.22
N THR A 626 -1.34 -2.62 10.46
CA THR A 626 0.04 -2.71 10.94
C THR A 626 0.10 -3.63 12.15
N LEU A 627 0.96 -4.64 12.11
CA LEU A 627 1.10 -5.65 13.15
C LEU A 627 2.50 -5.67 13.73
N TRP A 628 2.59 -5.85 15.03
CA TRP A 628 3.82 -5.96 15.79
C TRP A 628 3.66 -7.00 16.88
N ALA A 629 4.13 -8.21 16.65
CA ALA A 629 4.16 -9.25 17.66
C ALA A 629 5.44 -9.15 18.48
N ASP A 630 5.34 -8.58 19.68
CA ASP A 630 6.47 -8.59 20.63
C ASP A 630 6.79 -10.04 21.07
N VAL A 631 5.75 -10.90 21.13
CA VAL A 631 5.83 -12.35 21.34
C VAL A 631 4.86 -13.03 20.37
N ALA A 632 5.15 -14.26 19.94
CA ALA A 632 4.34 -15.14 19.09
C ALA A 632 4.15 -14.61 17.66
N HIS A 633 2.91 -14.51 17.16
CA HIS A 633 2.64 -14.35 15.74
C HIS A 633 1.92 -13.04 15.40
N PRO A 634 2.30 -12.38 14.31
CA PRO A 634 1.46 -11.34 13.73
C PRO A 634 0.11 -11.90 13.23
N ILE A 635 0.13 -13.08 12.56
CA ILE A 635 -1.08 -13.73 12.05
C ILE A 635 -0.98 -15.23 12.34
N PHE A 636 -1.97 -15.78 13.05
CA PHE A 636 -2.04 -17.19 13.38
C PHE A 636 -3.41 -17.81 13.06
N ILE A 637 -3.43 -18.87 12.24
CA ILE A 637 -4.64 -19.47 11.69
C ILE A 637 -4.71 -20.97 12.04
N GLY A 638 -5.88 -21.44 12.45
CA GLY A 638 -6.13 -22.85 12.75
C GLY A 638 -5.86 -23.17 14.21
N LEU A 639 -5.06 -24.15 14.53
CA LEU A 639 -4.66 -24.75 15.80
C LEU A 639 -5.81 -25.32 16.62
N HIS A 640 -6.81 -24.51 16.97
CA HIS A 640 -7.93 -24.92 17.83
C HIS A 640 -9.21 -25.19 17.06
N GLY A 641 -9.90 -26.25 17.44
CA GLY A 641 -11.12 -26.73 16.81
C GLY A 641 -11.96 -27.63 17.70
N ALA A 642 -12.87 -28.40 17.12
CA ALA A 642 -13.87 -29.19 17.85
C ALA A 642 -13.29 -30.30 18.75
N ALA A 643 -12.14 -30.88 18.39
CA ALA A 643 -11.57 -32.00 19.16
C ALA A 643 -11.28 -31.69 20.64
N ALA A 644 -10.96 -30.41 20.94
CA ALA A 644 -10.76 -29.93 22.30
C ALA A 644 -12.05 -29.35 22.94
N GLY A 645 -13.18 -29.39 22.25
CA GLY A 645 -14.47 -28.84 22.67
C GLY A 645 -15.44 -29.90 23.20
N PRO A 646 -16.69 -29.47 23.46
CA PRO A 646 -17.72 -30.37 23.97
C PRO A 646 -18.25 -31.39 22.92
N HIS A 647 -18.01 -31.12 21.62
CA HIS A 647 -18.43 -32.00 20.51
C HIS A 647 -17.18 -32.41 19.67
N PRO A 648 -16.31 -33.30 20.19
CA PRO A 648 -15.03 -33.63 19.57
C PRO A 648 -15.18 -34.38 18.24
N GLU A 649 -16.34 -34.96 17.94
CA GLU A 649 -16.68 -35.63 16.68
C GLU A 649 -16.93 -34.62 15.53
N ARG A 650 -17.19 -33.37 15.84
CA ARG A 650 -17.47 -32.34 14.83
C ARG A 650 -16.21 -31.99 14.06
N ARG A 651 -16.39 -31.63 12.80
CA ARG A 651 -15.33 -31.18 11.89
C ARG A 651 -15.57 -29.73 11.54
N ASP A 652 -14.78 -28.86 12.12
CA ASP A 652 -14.87 -27.43 11.86
C ASP A 652 -14.01 -27.02 10.65
N THR A 653 -14.33 -25.89 10.06
CA THR A 653 -13.52 -25.25 9.01
C THR A 653 -13.04 -23.87 9.46
N VAL A 654 -11.83 -23.51 9.01
CA VAL A 654 -11.33 -22.14 9.02
C VAL A 654 -11.08 -21.77 7.56
N GLU A 655 -11.99 -20.96 6.98
CA GLU A 655 -12.02 -20.83 5.52
C GLU A 655 -12.38 -19.44 5.02
N ASN A 656 -11.94 -19.13 3.77
CA ASN A 656 -12.20 -17.86 3.10
C ASN A 656 -11.60 -16.66 3.88
N LEU A 657 -10.31 -16.72 4.19
CA LEU A 657 -9.61 -15.67 4.89
C LEU A 657 -8.75 -14.85 3.92
N ILE A 658 -8.82 -13.53 4.05
CA ILE A 658 -8.04 -12.58 3.25
C ILE A 658 -7.29 -11.63 4.18
N TYR A 659 -5.97 -11.65 4.06
CA TYR A 659 -5.06 -10.72 4.71
C TYR A 659 -4.37 -9.89 3.62
N GLU A 660 -4.69 -8.60 3.52
CA GLU A 660 -4.20 -7.77 2.42
C GLU A 660 -3.68 -6.41 2.89
N ASN A 661 -2.63 -5.92 2.27
CA ASN A 661 -2.03 -4.62 2.61
C ASN A 661 -1.60 -4.53 4.07
N ILE A 662 -0.78 -5.46 4.53
CA ILE A 662 -0.38 -5.52 5.95
C ILE A 662 1.12 -5.28 6.09
N ASP A 663 1.46 -4.42 7.05
CA ASP A 663 2.82 -4.17 7.49
C ASP A 663 3.08 -4.91 8.79
N ILE A 664 4.06 -5.80 8.76
CA ILE A 664 4.52 -6.50 9.95
C ILE A 664 5.84 -5.89 10.37
N LEU A 665 5.79 -5.07 11.43
CA LEU A 665 6.97 -4.36 11.90
C LEU A 665 7.94 -5.29 12.61
N CYS A 666 7.41 -6.24 13.38
CA CYS A 666 8.25 -7.14 14.19
C CYS A 666 7.54 -8.45 14.45
N GLN A 667 8.36 -9.53 14.55
CA GLN A 667 7.98 -10.81 15.14
C GLN A 667 9.08 -11.34 16.03
N SER A 668 8.69 -11.98 17.14
CA SER A 668 9.60 -12.69 18.04
C SER A 668 8.90 -13.89 18.66
N GLU A 669 9.15 -15.12 18.13
CA GLU A 669 8.60 -16.36 18.67
C GLU A 669 9.75 -17.29 19.14
N PRO A 670 9.91 -17.47 20.45
CA PRO A 670 10.97 -18.33 20.99
C PRO A 670 10.72 -19.83 20.82
N GLN A 671 9.49 -20.27 20.61
CA GLN A 671 9.16 -21.69 20.43
C GLN A 671 9.54 -22.15 19.02
N VAL A 672 10.57 -22.99 18.89
CA VAL A 672 11.15 -23.43 17.60
C VAL A 672 10.10 -24.00 16.64
N ASP A 673 9.11 -24.73 17.15
CA ASP A 673 8.06 -25.35 16.30
C ASP A 673 6.94 -24.37 15.88
N TYR A 674 6.99 -23.11 16.32
CA TYR A 674 5.92 -22.12 16.08
C TYR A 674 6.43 -20.79 15.50
N GLN A 675 7.56 -20.76 14.82
CA GLN A 675 8.26 -19.52 14.45
C GLN A 675 7.76 -18.82 13.18
N GLY A 676 6.66 -19.23 12.59
CA GLY A 676 6.10 -18.59 11.38
C GLY A 676 5.52 -17.20 11.65
N CYS A 677 5.97 -16.20 10.90
CA CYS A 677 5.36 -14.87 10.92
C CYS A 677 3.92 -14.91 10.36
N LEU A 678 3.75 -15.56 9.21
CA LEU A 678 2.46 -15.93 8.64
C LEU A 678 2.23 -17.41 8.94
N ALA A 679 1.48 -17.71 9.98
CA ALA A 679 1.37 -19.09 10.49
C ALA A 679 -0.03 -19.70 10.24
N ILE A 680 -0.03 -20.89 9.66
CA ILE A 680 -1.20 -21.77 9.51
C ILE A 680 -0.84 -23.11 10.15
N ASN A 681 -1.47 -23.43 11.27
CA ASN A 681 -1.27 -24.68 12.00
C ASN A 681 -2.63 -25.35 12.20
N ALA A 682 -3.10 -26.17 11.26
CA ALA A 682 -4.38 -26.89 11.41
C ALA A 682 -4.30 -27.93 12.52
N GLY A 683 -5.15 -27.85 13.53
CA GLY A 683 -5.24 -28.77 14.67
C GLY A 683 -6.71 -29.07 15.04
N ASP A 684 -6.91 -29.90 16.07
CA ASP A 684 -8.21 -30.17 16.68
C ASP A 684 -9.38 -30.48 15.72
N ASN A 685 -9.12 -31.35 14.71
CA ASN A 685 -10.10 -31.76 13.69
C ASN A 685 -10.61 -30.60 12.81
N ASN A 686 -9.88 -29.49 12.68
CA ASN A 686 -10.28 -28.45 11.73
C ASN A 686 -9.62 -28.63 10.36
N LEU A 687 -10.31 -28.18 9.31
CA LEU A 687 -9.79 -28.02 7.97
C LEU A 687 -9.57 -26.53 7.69
N VAL A 688 -8.33 -26.16 7.36
CA VAL A 688 -7.99 -24.78 6.97
C VAL A 688 -7.91 -24.72 5.44
N ARG A 689 -8.69 -23.81 4.81
CA ARG A 689 -8.68 -23.72 3.34
C ARG A 689 -9.06 -22.35 2.81
N ASN A 690 -8.66 -22.10 1.56
CA ASN A 690 -8.95 -20.88 0.82
C ASN A 690 -8.45 -19.62 1.57
N ILE A 691 -7.14 -19.55 1.76
CA ILE A 691 -6.46 -18.45 2.47
C ILE A 691 -5.64 -17.64 1.48
N LEU A 692 -5.80 -16.33 1.51
CA LEU A 692 -5.04 -15.39 0.71
C LEU A 692 -4.26 -14.42 1.62
N PHE A 693 -2.94 -14.42 1.49
CA PHE A 693 -2.06 -13.35 1.94
C PHE A 693 -1.66 -12.54 0.72
N ASP A 694 -2.04 -11.26 0.67
CA ASP A 694 -1.76 -10.39 -0.47
C ASP A 694 -1.09 -9.09 -0.03
N ASN A 695 0.05 -8.79 -0.63
CA ASN A 695 0.81 -7.57 -0.36
C ASN A 695 1.17 -7.41 1.13
N ILE A 696 1.87 -8.41 1.66
CA ILE A 696 2.37 -8.43 3.04
C ILE A 696 3.83 -8.01 3.06
N ARG A 697 4.19 -7.11 3.96
CA ARG A 697 5.52 -6.55 4.10
C ARG A 697 6.04 -6.84 5.50
N ILE A 698 7.10 -7.64 5.58
CA ILE A 698 7.73 -8.03 6.85
C ILE A 698 9.05 -7.25 6.96
N GLU A 699 9.18 -6.42 7.98
CA GLU A 699 10.36 -5.57 8.17
C GLU A 699 11.41 -6.18 9.09
N GLN A 700 10.99 -6.88 10.15
CA GLN A 700 11.93 -7.42 11.12
C GLN A 700 11.45 -8.73 11.74
N LEU A 701 12.33 -9.72 11.72
CA LEU A 701 12.20 -10.98 12.46
C LEU A 701 13.31 -11.02 13.52
N HIS A 702 12.97 -10.75 14.77
CA HIS A 702 13.93 -10.90 15.87
C HIS A 702 14.24 -12.38 16.11
N GLN A 703 13.21 -13.20 16.05
CA GLN A 703 13.31 -14.64 16.17
C GLN A 703 12.09 -15.26 15.49
N GLY A 704 12.29 -15.77 14.27
CA GLY A 704 11.16 -16.29 13.51
C GLY A 704 11.50 -16.57 12.05
N SER A 705 10.53 -17.15 11.37
CA SER A 705 10.55 -17.44 9.93
C SER A 705 9.46 -16.65 9.21
N ILE A 706 9.58 -16.52 7.90
CA ILE A 706 8.63 -15.78 7.08
C ILE A 706 7.24 -16.40 7.18
N LEU A 707 7.16 -17.73 7.12
CA LEU A 707 5.90 -18.45 7.17
C LEU A 707 6.04 -19.84 7.82
N GLN A 708 4.90 -20.36 8.25
CA GLN A 708 4.75 -21.76 8.63
C GLN A 708 3.37 -22.26 8.17
N VAL A 709 3.34 -23.40 7.46
CA VAL A 709 2.08 -24.03 7.02
C VAL A 709 2.15 -25.51 7.36
N LYS A 710 1.38 -25.93 8.33
CA LYS A 710 1.41 -27.34 8.73
C LYS A 710 0.09 -27.88 9.25
N VAL A 711 -0.06 -29.20 9.20
CA VAL A 711 -1.03 -29.87 10.06
C VAL A 711 -0.34 -30.15 11.39
N ALA A 712 -0.89 -29.60 12.46
CA ALA A 712 -0.31 -29.60 13.79
C ALA A 712 -0.95 -30.66 14.70
N PHE A 713 -0.11 -31.37 15.43
CA PHE A 713 -0.50 -32.09 16.63
C PHE A 713 0.56 -31.91 17.72
N ASN A 714 0.22 -31.11 18.69
CA ASN A 714 1.04 -30.92 19.89
C ASN A 714 0.12 -31.01 21.09
N SER A 715 0.29 -32.03 21.92
CA SER A 715 -0.59 -32.31 23.08
C SER A 715 -0.66 -31.17 24.10
N LYS A 716 0.24 -30.18 24.04
CA LYS A 716 0.15 -28.96 24.82
C LYS A 716 -1.02 -28.06 24.38
N TYR A 717 -1.36 -28.08 23.09
CA TYR A 717 -2.33 -27.16 22.51
C TYR A 717 -3.52 -27.84 21.81
N CYS A 718 -3.35 -29.08 21.33
CA CYS A 718 -4.32 -29.80 20.53
C CYS A 718 -4.66 -31.16 21.16
N ALA A 719 -5.91 -31.58 21.03
CA ALA A 719 -6.39 -32.94 21.37
C ALA A 719 -6.30 -33.92 20.18
N ALA A 720 -6.27 -33.41 18.94
CA ALA A 720 -6.15 -34.18 17.71
C ALA A 720 -5.36 -33.38 16.65
N PRO A 721 -4.80 -34.06 15.61
CA PRO A 721 -4.31 -33.34 14.44
C PRO A 721 -5.45 -32.64 13.70
N GLY A 722 -5.12 -31.62 12.90
CA GLY A 722 -6.05 -31.02 11.96
C GLY A 722 -6.35 -31.95 10.78
N LEU A 723 -7.44 -31.70 10.06
CA LEU A 723 -7.85 -32.50 8.90
C LEU A 723 -7.00 -32.21 7.65
N GLY A 724 -6.45 -31.00 7.55
CA GLY A 724 -5.62 -30.61 6.43
C GLY A 724 -5.48 -29.09 6.29
N VAL A 725 -4.60 -28.70 5.37
CA VAL A 725 -4.49 -27.29 4.89
C VAL A 725 -4.53 -27.31 3.36
N GLU A 726 -5.44 -26.53 2.77
CA GLU A 726 -5.67 -26.55 1.33
C GLU A 726 -5.85 -25.13 0.76
N ASP A 727 -5.41 -24.93 -0.49
CA ASP A 727 -5.68 -23.72 -1.28
C ASP A 727 -5.21 -22.42 -0.60
N VAL A 728 -3.90 -22.35 -0.31
CA VAL A 728 -3.27 -21.16 0.30
C VAL A 728 -2.44 -20.43 -0.74
N THR A 729 -2.68 -19.13 -0.86
CA THR A 729 -1.91 -18.26 -1.76
C THR A 729 -1.18 -17.19 -0.97
N PHE A 730 0.13 -17.11 -1.18
CA PHE A 730 1.00 -16.04 -0.73
C PHE A 730 1.35 -15.18 -1.94
N ARG A 731 0.69 -14.03 -2.08
CA ARG A 731 0.87 -13.12 -3.21
C ARG A 731 1.55 -11.84 -2.75
N ASN A 732 2.61 -11.41 -3.46
CA ASN A 732 3.35 -10.18 -3.14
C ASN A 732 3.83 -10.11 -1.68
N VAL A 733 4.25 -11.23 -1.11
CA VAL A 733 4.85 -11.26 0.24
C VAL A 733 6.31 -10.84 0.13
N ARG A 734 6.74 -9.91 0.99
CA ARG A 734 8.09 -9.35 0.97
C ARG A 734 8.72 -9.38 2.33
N TYR A 735 9.98 -9.74 2.36
CA TYR A 735 10.84 -9.63 3.53
C TYR A 735 12.14 -8.94 3.16
N ARG A 736 12.56 -7.98 3.98
CA ARG A 736 13.88 -7.33 3.87
C ARG A 736 14.52 -7.29 5.25
N GLY A 737 15.62 -8.00 5.44
CA GLY A 737 16.27 -8.04 6.74
C GLY A 737 17.38 -9.09 6.80
N GLN A 738 17.74 -9.48 8.01
CA GLN A 738 18.69 -10.55 8.26
C GLN A 738 18.15 -11.89 7.75
N GLN A 739 19.03 -12.90 7.64
CA GLN A 739 18.61 -14.25 7.26
C GLN A 739 17.50 -14.74 8.21
N PRO A 740 16.29 -15.04 7.70
CA PRO A 740 15.22 -15.56 8.55
C PRO A 740 15.49 -17.02 8.93
N TYR A 741 14.85 -17.51 9.98
CA TYR A 741 14.85 -18.93 10.29
C TYR A 741 14.15 -19.71 9.18
N LEU A 742 14.31 -21.04 9.19
CA LEU A 742 13.74 -21.91 8.17
C LEU A 742 12.22 -21.88 8.25
N SER A 743 11.58 -21.45 7.18
CA SER A 743 10.12 -21.60 6.99
C SER A 743 9.80 -23.08 6.77
N ILE A 744 8.65 -23.53 7.27
CA ILE A 744 8.28 -24.96 7.21
C ILE A 744 6.90 -25.12 6.58
N ILE A 745 6.80 -26.04 5.60
CA ILE A 745 5.53 -26.57 5.08
C ILE A 745 5.55 -28.07 5.29
N ASN A 746 4.61 -28.59 6.11
CA ASN A 746 4.60 -30.03 6.45
C ASN A 746 3.20 -30.54 6.75
N GLY A 747 2.82 -31.68 6.15
CA GLY A 747 1.64 -32.46 6.55
C GLY A 747 1.95 -33.33 7.77
N TYR A 748 0.95 -34.00 8.29
CA TYR A 748 1.07 -34.87 9.47
C TYR A 748 1.22 -36.35 9.06
N ASP A 749 0.30 -36.87 8.23
CA ASP A 749 0.33 -38.24 7.67
C ASP A 749 -0.41 -38.28 6.31
N GLU A 750 -0.62 -39.49 5.74
CA GLU A 750 -1.26 -39.67 4.44
C GLU A 750 -2.71 -39.15 4.35
N GLN A 751 -3.38 -38.97 5.47
CA GLN A 751 -4.77 -38.48 5.55
C GLN A 751 -4.84 -37.00 5.88
N HIS A 752 -3.80 -36.45 6.53
CA HIS A 752 -3.76 -35.09 7.06
C HIS A 752 -2.67 -34.27 6.34
N LYS A 753 -2.96 -33.89 5.10
CA LYS A 753 -2.00 -33.30 4.15
C LYS A 753 -2.07 -31.77 4.07
N VAL A 754 -1.02 -31.19 3.55
CA VAL A 754 -0.96 -29.80 3.05
C VAL A 754 -0.99 -29.85 1.53
N ARG A 755 -1.93 -29.09 0.90
CA ARG A 755 -2.12 -29.14 -0.56
C ARG A 755 -2.31 -27.76 -1.18
N ASN A 756 -1.90 -27.62 -2.45
CA ASN A 756 -2.18 -26.46 -3.29
C ASN A 756 -1.68 -25.15 -2.68
N ILE A 757 -0.39 -25.07 -2.38
CA ILE A 757 0.23 -23.85 -1.88
C ILE A 757 0.84 -23.08 -3.07
N THR A 758 0.41 -21.85 -3.29
CA THR A 758 0.91 -20.98 -4.35
C THR A 758 1.66 -19.80 -3.77
N PHE A 759 2.88 -19.59 -4.25
CA PHE A 759 3.66 -18.36 -4.06
C PHE A 759 3.66 -17.58 -5.36
N GLU A 760 3.23 -16.32 -5.32
CA GLU A 760 3.16 -15.42 -6.46
C GLU A 760 3.82 -14.10 -6.08
N GLY A 761 4.95 -13.76 -6.73
CA GLY A 761 5.69 -12.54 -6.41
C GLY A 761 6.34 -12.52 -5.02
N LEU A 762 6.71 -13.69 -4.45
CA LEU A 762 7.44 -13.75 -3.18
C LEU A 762 8.82 -13.11 -3.35
N LYS A 763 9.14 -12.10 -2.50
CA LYS A 763 10.43 -11.41 -2.52
C LYS A 763 11.16 -11.55 -1.18
N ILE A 764 12.42 -11.98 -1.22
CA ILE A 764 13.29 -12.00 -0.06
C ILE A 764 14.53 -11.17 -0.40
N ASN A 765 14.79 -10.12 0.38
CA ASN A 765 15.93 -9.22 0.18
C ASN A 765 16.09 -8.71 -1.27
N GLY A 766 14.94 -8.34 -1.89
CA GLY A 766 14.90 -7.80 -3.25
C GLY A 766 14.87 -8.85 -4.37
N GLN A 767 15.14 -10.12 -4.08
CA GLN A 767 15.07 -11.19 -5.05
C GLN A 767 13.65 -11.77 -5.15
N THR A 768 13.06 -11.75 -6.34
CA THR A 768 11.79 -12.47 -6.61
C THR A 768 12.07 -13.96 -6.79
N LEU A 769 11.35 -14.79 -6.07
CA LEU A 769 11.54 -16.24 -6.02
C LEU A 769 10.45 -16.93 -6.84
N HIS A 770 10.87 -17.67 -7.89
CA HIS A 770 9.95 -18.37 -8.77
C HIS A 770 10.64 -19.58 -9.46
N ASP A 771 9.85 -20.50 -10.02
CA ASP A 771 10.37 -21.74 -10.58
C ASP A 771 11.32 -21.56 -11.77
N LYS A 772 11.24 -20.39 -12.43
CA LYS A 772 12.07 -20.04 -13.60
C LYS A 772 13.15 -18.98 -13.27
N MET A 773 13.71 -18.99 -12.07
CA MET A 773 14.76 -18.04 -11.69
C MET A 773 16.00 -18.18 -12.60
N PRO A 774 16.55 -17.06 -13.09
CA PRO A 774 17.80 -17.09 -13.86
C PRO A 774 18.94 -17.70 -13.04
N GLY A 775 19.71 -18.60 -13.65
CA GLY A 775 20.86 -19.24 -13.01
C GLY A 775 20.52 -20.39 -12.06
N LYS A 776 19.25 -20.67 -11.80
CA LYS A 776 18.84 -21.86 -11.03
C LYS A 776 19.09 -23.13 -11.88
N PRO A 777 19.90 -24.09 -11.44
CA PRO A 777 20.04 -25.36 -12.15
C PRO A 777 18.72 -26.12 -12.26
N ALA A 778 18.48 -26.77 -13.38
CA ALA A 778 17.20 -27.42 -13.70
C ALA A 778 16.79 -28.52 -12.69
N TRP A 779 17.78 -29.13 -12.04
CA TRP A 779 17.59 -30.23 -11.06
C TRP A 779 17.31 -29.75 -9.63
N TYR A 780 17.40 -28.44 -9.35
CA TYR A 780 17.03 -27.88 -8.06
C TYR A 780 15.57 -27.41 -8.07
N SER A 781 14.87 -27.66 -6.97
CA SER A 781 13.59 -27.02 -6.71
C SER A 781 13.78 -25.57 -6.26
N THR A 782 12.76 -24.75 -6.35
CA THR A 782 12.82 -23.37 -5.84
C THR A 782 13.08 -23.33 -4.34
N ALA A 783 12.50 -24.26 -3.59
CA ALA A 783 12.70 -24.39 -2.14
C ALA A 783 14.17 -24.64 -1.73
N ASP A 784 15.00 -25.18 -2.62
CA ASP A 784 16.44 -25.39 -2.34
C ASP A 784 17.23 -24.07 -2.32
N TYR A 785 16.61 -22.96 -2.77
CA TYR A 785 17.24 -21.63 -2.89
C TYR A 785 16.77 -20.62 -1.85
N ILE A 786 15.81 -20.99 -1.01
CA ILE A 786 15.22 -20.10 -0.03
C ILE A 786 15.23 -20.78 1.34
N PRO A 787 15.13 -20.03 2.44
CA PRO A 787 15.03 -20.63 3.77
C PRO A 787 13.63 -21.25 3.99
N LEU A 788 13.31 -22.27 3.18
CA LEU A 788 12.02 -22.99 3.20
C LEU A 788 12.28 -24.50 3.13
N PHE A 789 11.71 -25.21 4.08
CA PHE A 789 11.68 -26.68 4.08
C PHE A 789 10.27 -27.16 3.70
N ILE A 790 10.20 -28.00 2.66
CA ILE A 790 8.98 -28.71 2.28
C ILE A 790 9.15 -30.15 2.76
N GLY A 791 8.37 -30.52 3.77
CA GLY A 791 8.43 -31.84 4.41
C GLY A 791 7.53 -32.88 3.76
N ASN A 792 7.13 -33.87 4.56
CA ASN A 792 6.30 -34.98 4.11
C ASN A 792 4.82 -34.59 4.00
N HIS A 793 4.03 -35.38 3.25
CA HIS A 793 2.58 -35.23 3.10
C HIS A 793 2.17 -33.84 2.58
N VAL A 794 2.97 -33.31 1.65
CA VAL A 794 2.77 -32.02 0.99
C VAL A 794 2.61 -32.23 -0.51
N GLU A 795 1.56 -31.66 -1.10
CA GLU A 795 1.24 -31.81 -2.51
C GLU A 795 1.01 -30.45 -3.20
N ASN A 796 1.45 -30.31 -4.45
CA ASN A 796 1.17 -29.17 -5.34
C ASN A 796 1.64 -27.82 -4.76
N ILE A 797 2.95 -27.63 -4.66
CA ILE A 797 3.55 -26.33 -4.35
C ILE A 797 4.07 -25.68 -5.63
N THR A 798 3.72 -24.43 -5.88
CA THR A 798 4.13 -23.66 -7.05
C THR A 798 4.68 -22.29 -6.66
N PHE A 799 5.73 -21.86 -7.37
CA PHE A 799 6.33 -20.54 -7.24
C PHE A 799 6.22 -19.80 -8.57
N LYS A 800 5.41 -18.74 -8.60
CA LYS A 800 5.19 -17.88 -9.77
C LYS A 800 5.90 -16.54 -9.58
N LYS A 801 6.28 -15.92 -10.70
CA LYS A 801 6.88 -14.57 -10.72
C LYS A 801 5.88 -13.52 -10.26
#